data_608fd607c4aabc18a60ba1c63912180d
#
_entry.id   608fd607c4aabc18a60ba1c63912180d
#
_cell.length_a   1.000
_cell.length_b   1.000
_cell.length_c   1.000
_cell.angle_alpha   90.00
_cell.angle_beta   90.00
_cell.angle_gamma   90.00
#
_symmetry.space_group_name_H-M   'P 1'
#
loop_
_entity.id
_entity.type
_entity.pdbx_description
1 polymer ?
#
loop_
_entity_poly.entity_id
_entity_poly.type
_entity_poly.pdbx_seq_one_letter_code
_entity_poly.pdbx_strand_id
1 'polypeptide(L)'
;MLKIIIIWFWRRKLSISLFTSGILLVGLWSWAYLETSQKYPQSYKSINSISKAAEDSNQSYRNLFVLQKLISDANRVLSSHQNKVRSEKNNLLSSSTRTNVVSKDSAGSGIVVKEASAQTLSLVARRKKAPVVGESLFFEEERLRILENQQRAKNSAMEDIQMIDEEARTLTSEERQAQYEHELQRMGVPVIAGIGPETAKAPKERLVHLDLKGAPAKITFLKQLLLMLKSLGATGLLIEYEDMFPFEGSLANLSATNAYKKEELKDFLETCALHGFSIMPLVQTFGHLEYALKLEEFSTMREIPESPQSICPSQRRSMDFLEEVLRQIIVFHLQFVNESTTTLKMTHIHIGCDEVYRIAQCSLCRVKLKDQIFLDHVMAVAHFIRRHWQQLNVVIWDDMLRPMSLTKLQTSLIGNYVEPMIWVYTTDIYAFISPTLWEHYAQVFTTVWAASAFKGAWGESLMVPPLQRHLENNIRWLAVMNKEGGRFSKGFQGLILTGWQRYDHFAILCELLPAAIPSLITTLSTVSKGYFSINPKDNDLLKVVQCYFHPDSRRSGHPWIELHGNSHHSQLFSSCSYLGSQFYQFSLRLYDKLAEIQLYLHHVQDRSAWMSAYNLRHNFSSILVVEAKTEQTPLFLQELITLSKEAEQLLYHIYDGYTIAEFVEQHIYPTVVALQNNLANGATLSRARHWPRRPLPIAQALYDLHMLADTSNAIVHDTIH
;
A
#
# COMPACT_ATOMS: atom_id res chain seq x y z
N MET A 1 56.70 1.89 14.63
CA MET A 1 55.94 1.10 15.59
C MET A 1 55.53 1.85 16.87
N LEU A 2 56.45 2.59 17.53
CA LEU A 2 56.09 3.28 18.80
C LEU A 2 54.94 4.30 18.69
N LYS A 3 54.83 5.05 17.58
CA LYS A 3 53.72 6.02 17.36
C LYS A 3 52.35 5.35 17.20
N ILE A 4 52.28 4.16 16.63
CA ILE A 4 51.03 3.41 16.43
C ILE A 4 50.53 2.83 17.79
N ILE A 5 51.43 2.40 18.63
CA ILE A 5 51.12 1.87 19.96
C ILE A 5 50.58 2.97 20.90
N ILE A 6 51.14 4.16 20.83
CA ILE A 6 50.72 5.31 21.64
C ILE A 6 49.30 5.78 21.21
N ILE A 7 49.01 5.82 19.91
CA ILE A 7 47.68 6.19 19.40
C ILE A 7 46.64 5.13 19.77
N TRP A 8 47.00 3.83 19.76
CA TRP A 8 46.13 2.74 20.18
C TRP A 8 45.79 2.78 21.69
N PHE A 9 46.78 3.10 22.56
CA PHE A 9 46.59 3.28 24.00
C PHE A 9 45.75 4.51 24.34
N TRP A 10 45.91 5.60 23.59
CA TRP A 10 45.15 6.84 23.80
C TRP A 10 43.67 6.67 23.43
N ARG A 11 43.38 5.99 22.32
CA ARG A 11 42.03 5.65 21.90
C ARG A 11 41.31 4.73 22.91
N ARG A 12 42.01 3.81 23.52
CA ARG A 12 41.42 2.88 24.50
C ARG A 12 41.09 3.57 25.83
N LYS A 13 41.91 4.53 26.28
CA LYS A 13 41.62 5.31 27.50
C LYS A 13 40.43 6.25 27.29
N LEU A 14 40.26 6.87 26.12
CA LEU A 14 39.07 7.68 25.80
C LEU A 14 37.80 6.83 25.77
N SER A 15 37.84 5.66 25.19
CA SER A 15 36.67 4.74 25.14
C SER A 15 36.27 4.26 26.54
N ILE A 16 37.20 3.96 27.43
CA ILE A 16 36.92 3.53 28.80
C ILE A 16 36.35 4.71 29.63
N SER A 17 36.89 5.93 29.46
CA SER A 17 36.37 7.11 30.13
C SER A 17 34.95 7.48 29.69
N LEU A 18 34.63 7.35 28.41
CA LEU A 18 33.27 7.58 27.90
C LEU A 18 32.30 6.49 28.35
N PHE A 19 32.76 5.24 28.48
CA PHE A 19 31.95 4.11 28.94
C PHE A 19 31.62 4.23 30.42
N THR A 20 32.59 4.61 31.26
CA THR A 20 32.39 4.83 32.70
C THR A 20 31.53 6.05 33.01
N SER A 21 31.66 7.13 32.21
CA SER A 21 30.78 8.30 32.31
C SER A 21 29.33 7.99 31.89
N GLY A 22 29.15 7.15 30.88
CA GLY A 22 27.84 6.65 30.44
C GLY A 22 27.15 5.81 31.52
N ILE A 23 27.87 4.90 32.15
CA ILE A 23 27.35 4.06 33.26
C ILE A 23 26.95 4.89 34.48
N LEU A 24 27.75 5.90 34.83
CA LEU A 24 27.43 6.82 35.92
C LEU A 24 26.18 7.67 35.65
N LEU A 25 25.99 8.15 34.43
CA LEU A 25 24.80 8.90 34.01
C LEU A 25 23.55 8.01 34.03
N VAL A 26 23.66 6.77 33.56
CA VAL A 26 22.55 5.80 33.60
C VAL A 26 22.22 5.41 35.05
N GLY A 27 23.21 5.25 35.89
CA GLY A 27 23.02 4.97 37.33
C GLY A 27 22.31 6.12 38.08
N LEU A 28 22.73 7.36 37.86
CA LEU A 28 22.10 8.55 38.43
C LEU A 28 20.66 8.74 37.90
N TRP A 29 20.42 8.45 36.65
CA TRP A 29 19.08 8.52 36.04
C TRP A 29 18.16 7.42 36.58
N SER A 30 18.65 6.19 36.72
CA SER A 30 17.91 5.08 37.32
C SER A 30 17.58 5.34 38.80
N TRP A 31 18.48 5.96 39.55
CA TRP A 31 18.24 6.33 40.97
C TRP A 31 17.19 7.44 41.09
N ALA A 32 17.29 8.49 40.30
CA ALA A 32 16.29 9.56 40.22
C ALA A 32 14.91 9.05 39.79
N TYR A 33 14.86 8.07 38.89
CA TYR A 33 13.64 7.41 38.42
C TYR A 33 12.97 6.59 39.52
N LEU A 34 13.74 5.83 40.30
CA LEU A 34 13.22 5.05 41.43
C LEU A 34 12.67 5.93 42.56
N GLU A 35 13.32 7.06 42.85
CA GLU A 35 12.88 7.99 43.88
C GLU A 35 11.60 8.75 43.51
N THR A 36 11.42 9.10 42.24
CA THR A 36 10.18 9.72 41.74
C THR A 36 9.01 8.75 41.59
N SER A 37 9.27 7.47 41.29
CA SER A 37 8.22 6.45 41.14
C SER A 37 7.56 6.04 42.46
N GLN A 38 8.26 6.20 43.58
CA GLN A 38 7.71 5.93 44.92
C GLN A 38 6.79 7.05 45.45
N LYS A 39 6.90 8.28 44.93
CA LYS A 39 6.12 9.43 45.41
C LYS A 39 4.75 9.65 44.70
N TYR A 40 4.53 9.13 43.50
CA TYR A 40 3.28 9.36 42.71
C TYR A 40 2.86 8.17 41.84
N PRO A 41 2.06 7.20 42.33
CA PRO A 41 1.75 5.97 41.56
C PRO A 41 0.74 6.09 40.42
N GLN A 42 -0.06 7.13 40.32
CA GLN A 42 -1.20 7.17 39.38
C GLN A 42 -1.02 8.06 38.13
N SER A 43 -0.06 8.97 38.12
CA SER A 43 0.15 9.87 36.95
C SER A 43 1.16 9.33 35.91
N TYR A 44 1.77 8.19 36.19
CA TYR A 44 2.92 7.69 35.39
C TYR A 44 2.56 6.89 34.14
N LYS A 45 1.33 6.38 34.01
CA LYS A 45 0.96 5.57 32.82
C LYS A 45 0.80 6.41 31.54
N SER A 46 0.45 7.68 31.64
CA SER A 46 0.30 8.55 30.45
C SER A 46 1.61 9.22 30.02
N ILE A 47 2.55 9.40 30.95
CA ILE A 47 3.85 10.06 30.66
C ILE A 47 4.84 9.09 30.00
N ASN A 48 4.80 7.79 30.33
CA ASN A 48 5.68 6.78 29.72
C ASN A 48 5.39 6.52 28.22
N SER A 49 4.16 6.72 27.77
CA SER A 49 3.85 6.62 26.33
C SER A 49 4.39 7.81 25.53
N ILE A 50 4.43 8.99 26.15
CA ILE A 50 4.93 10.22 25.51
C ILE A 50 6.46 10.25 25.51
N SER A 51 7.13 9.79 26.58
CA SER A 51 8.60 9.75 26.63
C SER A 51 9.19 8.71 25.68
N LYS A 52 8.57 7.55 25.55
CA LYS A 52 9.02 6.50 24.63
C LYS A 52 8.86 6.93 23.17
N ALA A 53 7.77 7.62 22.81
CA ALA A 53 7.59 8.22 21.48
C ALA A 53 8.60 9.34 21.20
N ALA A 54 9.02 10.09 22.20
CA ALA A 54 10.03 11.15 22.07
C ALA A 54 11.47 10.60 21.97
N GLU A 55 11.79 9.50 22.63
CA GLU A 55 13.09 8.83 22.53
C GLU A 55 13.27 8.13 21.20
N ASP A 56 12.25 7.44 20.69
CA ASP A 56 12.26 6.81 19.38
C ASP A 56 12.39 7.86 18.26
N SER A 57 11.75 9.03 18.39
CA SER A 57 11.93 10.14 17.45
C SER A 57 13.34 10.74 17.48
N ASN A 58 13.95 10.89 18.66
CA ASN A 58 15.30 11.45 18.80
C ASN A 58 16.39 10.51 18.26
N GLN A 59 16.23 9.20 18.39
CA GLN A 59 17.13 8.21 17.79
C GLN A 59 17.07 8.23 16.28
N SER A 60 15.87 8.34 15.70
CA SER A 60 15.66 8.49 14.26
C SER A 60 16.29 9.78 13.70
N TYR A 61 16.21 10.90 14.42
CA TYR A 61 16.82 12.16 14.03
C TYR A 61 18.36 12.13 14.07
N ARG A 62 18.98 11.45 15.03
CA ARG A 62 20.44 11.30 15.09
C ARG A 62 20.97 10.46 13.93
N ASN A 63 20.26 9.40 13.56
CA ASN A 63 20.62 8.55 12.44
C ASN A 63 20.47 9.31 11.11
N LEU A 64 19.43 10.14 10.95
CA LEU A 64 19.21 10.97 9.77
C LEU A 64 20.31 12.02 9.59
N PHE A 65 20.78 12.66 10.69
CA PHE A 65 21.86 13.64 10.63
C PHE A 65 23.21 13.03 10.22
N VAL A 66 23.49 11.81 10.67
CA VAL A 66 24.67 11.04 10.26
C VAL A 66 24.57 10.66 8.79
N LEU A 67 23.39 10.26 8.32
CA LEU A 67 23.13 9.91 6.91
C LEU A 67 23.28 11.15 6.00
N GLN A 68 22.75 12.30 6.39
CA GLN A 68 22.88 13.54 5.64
C GLN A 68 24.33 14.00 5.51
N LYS A 69 25.12 13.82 6.57
CA LYS A 69 26.55 14.12 6.52
C LYS A 69 27.31 13.18 5.57
N LEU A 70 26.98 11.89 5.58
CA LEU A 70 27.55 10.91 4.66
C LEU A 70 27.17 11.18 3.20
N ILE A 71 25.92 11.57 2.93
CA ILE A 71 25.43 11.94 1.60
C ILE A 71 26.10 13.22 1.11
N SER A 72 26.29 14.23 1.99
CA SER A 72 26.99 15.47 1.66
C SER A 72 28.47 15.21 1.31
N ASP A 73 29.13 14.35 2.07
CA ASP A 73 30.54 13.99 1.82
C ASP A 73 30.68 13.14 0.55
N ALA A 74 29.74 12.23 0.26
CA ALA A 74 29.69 11.46 -0.99
C ALA A 74 29.46 12.35 -2.22
N ASN A 75 28.56 13.33 -2.13
CA ASN A 75 28.31 14.30 -3.21
C ASN A 75 29.52 15.22 -3.46
N ARG A 76 30.27 15.55 -2.43
CA ARG A 76 31.52 16.31 -2.54
C ARG A 76 32.61 15.51 -3.28
N VAL A 77 32.70 14.20 -3.02
CA VAL A 77 33.62 13.30 -3.70
C VAL A 77 33.19 13.11 -5.17
N LEU A 78 31.91 12.94 -5.45
CA LEU A 78 31.36 12.79 -6.80
C LEU A 78 31.56 14.07 -7.64
N SER A 79 31.34 15.26 -7.07
CA SER A 79 31.56 16.52 -7.78
C SER A 79 33.03 16.77 -8.07
N SER A 80 33.94 16.36 -7.17
CA SER A 80 35.41 16.44 -7.42
C SER A 80 35.85 15.48 -8.53
N HIS A 81 35.22 14.28 -8.60
CA HIS A 81 35.50 13.28 -9.63
C HIS A 81 34.97 13.72 -11.01
N GLN A 82 33.75 14.28 -11.05
CA GLN A 82 33.18 14.85 -12.29
C GLN A 82 34.00 16.01 -12.83
N ASN A 83 34.52 16.88 -11.96
CA ASN A 83 35.39 17.98 -12.37
C ASN A 83 36.76 17.48 -12.87
N LYS A 84 37.28 16.39 -12.31
CA LYS A 84 38.54 15.78 -12.79
C LYS A 84 38.35 15.13 -14.16
N VAL A 85 37.24 14.37 -14.37
CA VAL A 85 36.88 13.75 -15.66
C VAL A 85 36.63 14.83 -16.73
N ARG A 86 36.00 15.94 -16.36
CA ARG A 86 35.77 17.09 -17.28
C ARG A 86 37.06 17.79 -17.67
N SER A 87 38.01 17.90 -16.75
CA SER A 87 39.37 18.44 -17.02
C SER A 87 40.17 17.51 -17.92
N GLU A 88 40.13 16.19 -17.70
CA GLU A 88 40.80 15.20 -18.54
C GLU A 88 40.20 15.13 -19.95
N LYS A 89 38.87 15.25 -20.09
CA LYS A 89 38.17 15.29 -21.38
C LYS A 89 38.49 16.56 -22.18
N ASN A 90 38.66 17.69 -21.52
CA ASN A 90 39.08 18.93 -22.18
C ASN A 90 40.55 18.89 -22.63
N ASN A 91 41.42 18.19 -21.90
CA ASN A 91 42.82 18.00 -22.30
C ASN A 91 42.98 17.02 -23.48
N LEU A 92 42.09 16.02 -23.60
CA LEU A 92 42.05 15.11 -24.75
C LEU A 92 41.51 15.77 -26.03
N LEU A 93 40.59 16.74 -25.91
CA LEU A 93 40.08 17.51 -27.06
C LEU A 93 41.06 18.55 -27.61
N SER A 94 42.03 18.97 -26.82
CA SER A 94 43.06 19.94 -27.26
C SER A 94 44.27 19.29 -27.96
N SER A 95 44.43 17.96 -27.92
CA SER A 95 45.53 17.21 -28.56
C SER A 95 45.19 16.57 -29.91
N SER A 96 43.94 16.70 -30.38
CA SER A 96 43.44 16.01 -31.60
C SER A 96 43.34 16.93 -32.85
N THR A 97 44.02 18.06 -32.89
CA THR A 97 44.07 18.90 -34.08
C THR A 97 45.49 18.99 -34.63
N ARG A 98 45.96 17.96 -35.31
CA ARG A 98 46.95 18.00 -36.41
C ARG A 98 47.32 16.57 -36.83
N THR A 99 46.80 16.11 -37.94
CA THR A 99 47.59 15.64 -39.11
C THR A 99 46.64 15.13 -40.20
N ASN A 100 46.85 15.67 -41.32
CA ASN A 100 46.24 15.34 -42.61
C ASN A 100 46.97 14.18 -43.28
N VAL A 101 46.24 13.52 -44.20
CA VAL A 101 46.64 13.16 -45.55
C VAL A 101 46.93 11.68 -45.86
N VAL A 102 46.17 11.20 -46.88
CA VAL A 102 46.49 10.35 -48.04
C VAL A 102 46.32 8.80 -47.94
N SER A 103 45.29 8.39 -48.58
CA SER A 103 45.09 7.49 -49.74
C SER A 103 45.57 6.05 -49.76
N LYS A 104 44.62 5.26 -50.31
CA LYS A 104 44.76 4.18 -51.32
C LYS A 104 44.82 2.72 -50.87
N ASP A 105 43.77 2.08 -51.33
CA ASP A 105 43.71 0.82 -52.10
C ASP A 105 44.16 -0.54 -51.47
N SER A 106 43.24 -1.42 -51.51
CA SER A 106 43.20 -2.72 -52.22
C SER A 106 42.90 -3.98 -51.40
N ALA A 107 41.88 -4.63 -51.91
CA ALA A 107 41.74 -6.04 -52.19
C ALA A 107 41.82 -7.12 -51.07
N GLY A 108 40.68 -7.79 -50.87
CA GLY A 108 40.58 -9.22 -51.04
C GLY A 108 40.96 -10.12 -49.86
N SER A 109 39.93 -10.72 -49.29
CA SER A 109 39.84 -12.18 -49.24
C SER A 109 38.65 -12.64 -48.39
N GLY A 110 37.88 -13.56 -48.95
CA GLY A 110 36.69 -14.12 -48.32
C GLY A 110 37.02 -15.15 -47.23
N ILE A 111 36.10 -15.19 -46.28
CA ILE A 111 35.94 -16.36 -45.41
C ILE A 111 34.45 -16.68 -45.34
N VAL A 112 34.17 -17.92 -45.63
CA VAL A 112 32.90 -18.63 -45.58
C VAL A 112 32.33 -18.65 -44.19
N VAL A 113 31.10 -18.18 -44.00
CA VAL A 113 30.30 -18.50 -42.81
C VAL A 113 29.07 -19.28 -43.22
N LYS A 114 28.92 -20.41 -42.58
CA LYS A 114 27.83 -21.39 -42.75
C LYS A 114 26.47 -20.78 -42.34
N GLU A 115 25.48 -21.20 -43.10
CA GLU A 115 24.07 -20.91 -42.94
C GLU A 115 23.53 -21.18 -41.53
N ALA A 116 22.81 -20.21 -40.97
CA ALA A 116 21.80 -20.41 -39.94
C ALA A 116 20.50 -19.74 -40.36
N SER A 117 19.52 -20.59 -40.47
CA SER A 117 18.12 -20.50 -40.86
C SER A 117 17.46 -19.13 -41.09
N ALA A 118 16.89 -19.05 -42.29
CA ALA A 118 16.23 -17.95 -42.99
C ALA A 118 14.81 -17.59 -42.53
N GLN A 119 14.47 -17.58 -41.27
CA GLN A 119 13.11 -17.22 -40.80
C GLN A 119 12.98 -15.97 -39.92
N THR A 120 14.07 -15.35 -39.49
CA THR A 120 14.01 -14.17 -38.63
C THR A 120 14.36 -12.88 -39.37
N LEU A 121 14.70 -12.91 -40.66
CA LEU A 121 15.17 -11.75 -41.44
C LEU A 121 14.15 -11.06 -42.35
N SER A 122 12.89 -11.49 -42.38
CA SER A 122 11.90 -10.92 -43.27
C SER A 122 11.05 -9.75 -42.77
N LEU A 123 11.21 -9.34 -41.48
CA LEU A 123 10.40 -8.26 -40.88
C LEU A 123 11.11 -6.93 -40.69
N VAL A 124 12.41 -6.83 -41.03
CA VAL A 124 13.18 -5.59 -40.89
C VAL A 124 13.38 -4.80 -42.17
N ALA A 125 12.95 -5.33 -43.33
CA ALA A 125 13.26 -4.75 -44.64
C ALA A 125 12.24 -3.75 -45.21
N ARG A 126 11.33 -3.16 -44.46
CA ARG A 126 10.39 -2.13 -44.96
C ARG A 126 10.27 -0.92 -44.04
N ARG A 127 11.34 -0.13 -43.88
CA ARG A 127 11.24 1.33 -43.67
C ARG A 127 12.54 2.00 -44.14
N LYS A 128 12.49 2.53 -45.37
CA LYS A 128 13.54 3.43 -45.89
C LYS A 128 13.27 4.89 -45.54
N LYS A 129 14.38 5.61 -45.21
CA LYS A 129 14.66 7.06 -45.19
C LYS A 129 14.47 7.74 -43.82
N ALA A 130 15.47 8.37 -43.22
CA ALA A 130 16.64 9.09 -43.67
C ALA A 130 17.74 9.05 -42.60
N PRO A 131 18.98 9.50 -42.86
CA PRO A 131 20.15 9.15 -42.08
C PRO A 131 20.42 10.15 -40.94
N VAL A 132 20.60 9.67 -39.72
CA VAL A 132 21.44 10.28 -38.70
C VAL A 132 22.44 9.22 -38.28
N VAL A 133 23.65 9.36 -38.77
CA VAL A 133 24.76 8.43 -38.58
C VAL A 133 25.53 8.85 -37.34
N GLY A 134 25.66 7.96 -36.34
CA GLY A 134 26.66 8.08 -35.30
C GLY A 134 26.24 7.62 -33.90
N GLU A 135 25.04 7.89 -33.43
CA GLU A 135 24.64 7.57 -32.03
C GLU A 135 23.83 6.24 -31.91
N SER A 136 23.23 5.78 -32.99
CA SER A 136 22.35 4.62 -33.01
C SER A 136 23.10 3.29 -32.81
N LEU A 137 24.29 3.14 -33.31
CA LEU A 137 25.08 1.90 -33.23
C LEU A 137 25.63 1.64 -31.81
N PHE A 138 25.99 2.69 -31.08
CA PHE A 138 26.49 2.56 -29.71
C PHE A 138 25.39 2.13 -28.74
N PHE A 139 24.18 2.66 -28.89
CA PHE A 139 23.01 2.24 -28.08
C PHE A 139 22.54 0.82 -28.42
N GLU A 140 22.69 0.37 -29.65
CA GLU A 140 22.28 -0.97 -30.05
C GLU A 140 23.31 -2.05 -29.59
N GLU A 141 24.60 -1.75 -29.63
CA GLU A 141 25.64 -2.59 -29.03
C GLU A 141 25.52 -2.67 -27.49
N GLU A 142 25.24 -1.58 -26.83
CA GLU A 142 25.02 -1.54 -25.37
C GLU A 142 23.77 -2.33 -25.00
N ARG A 143 22.70 -2.22 -25.78
CA ARG A 143 21.46 -2.99 -25.60
C ARG A 143 21.67 -4.50 -25.81
N LEU A 144 22.48 -4.89 -26.80
CA LEU A 144 22.84 -6.27 -27.04
C LEU A 144 23.72 -6.83 -25.91
N ARG A 145 24.68 -6.06 -25.42
CA ARG A 145 25.48 -6.43 -24.23
C ARG A 145 24.64 -6.62 -22.98
N ILE A 146 23.65 -5.74 -22.79
CA ILE A 146 22.70 -5.87 -21.67
C ILE A 146 21.87 -7.15 -21.81
N LEU A 147 21.36 -7.45 -23.01
CA LEU A 147 20.60 -8.67 -23.29
C LEU A 147 21.45 -9.94 -23.13
N GLU A 148 22.71 -9.95 -23.60
CA GLU A 148 23.63 -11.07 -23.40
C GLU A 148 24.00 -11.28 -21.95
N ASN A 149 24.21 -10.21 -21.19
CA ASN A 149 24.46 -10.29 -19.75
C ASN A 149 23.23 -10.77 -18.98
N GLN A 150 22.02 -10.36 -19.41
CA GLN A 150 20.77 -10.90 -18.85
C GLN A 150 20.60 -12.40 -19.14
N GLN A 151 20.97 -12.85 -20.34
CA GLN A 151 20.87 -14.27 -20.69
C GLN A 151 21.91 -15.12 -19.95
N ARG A 152 23.15 -14.61 -19.78
CA ARG A 152 24.18 -15.26 -18.96
C ARG A 152 23.80 -15.35 -17.49
N ALA A 153 23.19 -14.28 -16.95
CA ALA A 153 22.68 -14.28 -15.58
C ALA A 153 21.53 -15.29 -15.38
N LYS A 154 20.64 -15.44 -16.38
CA LYS A 154 19.58 -16.45 -16.37
C LYS A 154 20.14 -17.87 -16.39
N ASN A 155 21.15 -18.14 -17.24
CA ASN A 155 21.72 -19.46 -17.36
C ASN A 155 22.49 -19.85 -16.07
N SER A 156 23.28 -18.93 -15.50
CA SER A 156 23.96 -19.16 -14.22
C SER A 156 22.98 -19.37 -13.04
N ALA A 157 21.86 -18.62 -13.01
CA ALA A 157 20.83 -18.84 -12.00
C ALA A 157 20.12 -20.21 -12.15
N MET A 158 19.99 -20.73 -13.38
CA MET A 158 19.43 -22.07 -13.60
C MET A 158 20.41 -23.18 -13.18
N GLU A 159 21.73 -23.00 -13.36
CA GLU A 159 22.74 -23.94 -12.90
C GLU A 159 22.81 -23.96 -11.36
N ASP A 160 22.78 -22.81 -10.71
CA ASP A 160 22.72 -22.70 -9.25
C ASP A 160 21.43 -23.34 -8.69
N ILE A 161 20.29 -23.20 -9.38
CA ILE A 161 19.03 -23.84 -9.03
C ILE A 161 19.13 -25.37 -9.13
N GLN A 162 19.81 -25.90 -10.13
CA GLN A 162 20.00 -27.37 -10.27
C GLN A 162 20.87 -27.94 -9.15
N MET A 163 21.95 -27.25 -8.77
CA MET A 163 22.84 -27.72 -7.66
C MET A 163 22.09 -27.71 -6.31
N ILE A 164 21.33 -26.66 -6.02
CA ILE A 164 20.52 -26.57 -4.80
C ILE A 164 19.42 -27.67 -4.80
N ASP A 165 18.94 -28.11 -5.97
CA ASP A 165 17.92 -29.16 -6.11
C ASP A 165 18.43 -30.57 -5.82
N GLU A 166 19.67 -30.84 -6.11
CA GLU A 166 20.33 -32.08 -5.76
C GLU A 166 20.57 -32.17 -4.25
N GLU A 167 21.01 -31.09 -3.62
CA GLU A 167 21.21 -30.99 -2.17
C GLU A 167 19.91 -31.12 -1.38
N ALA A 168 18.81 -30.47 -1.84
CA ALA A 168 17.50 -30.55 -1.19
C ALA A 168 16.83 -31.93 -1.28
N ARG A 169 17.16 -32.75 -2.27
CA ARG A 169 16.63 -34.12 -2.40
C ARG A 169 17.21 -35.10 -1.38
N THR A 170 18.33 -34.76 -0.74
CA THR A 170 18.99 -35.60 0.28
C THR A 170 18.53 -35.30 1.70
N LEU A 171 17.86 -34.16 1.94
CA LEU A 171 17.40 -33.75 3.26
C LEU A 171 16.15 -34.54 3.71
N THR A 172 16.11 -34.87 5.00
CA THR A 172 14.89 -35.40 5.65
C THR A 172 13.79 -34.34 5.71
N SER A 173 12.56 -34.77 5.98
CA SER A 173 11.41 -33.86 6.18
C SER A 173 11.66 -32.86 7.32
N GLU A 174 12.28 -33.31 8.41
CA GLU A 174 12.63 -32.47 9.56
C GLU A 174 13.70 -31.43 9.22
N GLU A 175 14.71 -31.82 8.46
CA GLU A 175 15.77 -30.89 8.02
C GLU A 175 15.24 -29.83 7.05
N ARG A 176 14.35 -30.20 6.11
CA ARG A 176 13.68 -29.24 5.23
C ARG A 176 12.83 -28.24 6.01
N GLN A 177 12.10 -28.71 7.02
CA GLN A 177 11.30 -27.81 7.87
C GLN A 177 12.20 -26.87 8.70
N ALA A 178 13.29 -27.39 9.27
CA ALA A 178 14.25 -26.58 10.03
C ALA A 178 14.94 -25.52 9.15
N GLN A 179 15.32 -25.87 7.93
CA GLN A 179 15.87 -24.93 6.95
C GLN A 179 14.86 -23.83 6.60
N TYR A 180 13.63 -24.21 6.34
CA TYR A 180 12.54 -23.27 6.08
C TYR A 180 12.32 -22.31 7.24
N GLU A 181 12.25 -22.80 8.47
CA GLU A 181 12.09 -21.97 9.67
C GLU A 181 13.24 -21.00 9.89
N HIS A 182 14.47 -21.45 9.64
CA HIS A 182 15.65 -20.60 9.69
C HIS A 182 15.62 -19.49 8.62
N GLU A 183 15.13 -19.78 7.41
CA GLU A 183 14.95 -18.77 6.37
C GLU A 183 13.90 -17.71 6.77
N LEU A 184 12.76 -18.12 7.33
CA LEU A 184 11.74 -17.20 7.82
C LEU A 184 12.30 -16.27 8.90
N GLN A 185 13.04 -16.83 9.89
CA GLN A 185 13.66 -16.05 10.96
C GLN A 185 14.63 -15.00 10.41
N ARG A 186 15.46 -15.39 9.42
CA ARG A 186 16.41 -14.48 8.78
C ARG A 186 15.71 -13.33 8.05
N MET A 187 14.52 -13.58 7.49
CA MET A 187 13.70 -12.57 6.81
C MET A 187 12.80 -11.77 7.76
N GLY A 188 12.73 -12.12 9.06
CA GLY A 188 11.82 -11.52 10.03
C GLY A 188 10.36 -11.88 9.83
N VAL A 189 10.11 -12.97 9.11
CA VAL A 189 8.77 -13.53 8.99
C VAL A 189 8.53 -14.46 10.17
N PRO A 190 7.38 -14.36 10.88
CA PRO A 190 7.12 -15.20 12.04
C PRO A 190 7.00 -16.67 11.64
N VAL A 191 7.71 -17.52 12.37
CA VAL A 191 7.56 -18.98 12.27
C VAL A 191 6.26 -19.36 12.98
N ILE A 192 5.37 -20.06 12.28
CA ILE A 192 4.09 -20.51 12.81
C ILE A 192 4.04 -22.04 12.76
N ALA A 193 3.86 -22.66 13.90
CA ALA A 193 3.76 -24.13 14.00
C ALA A 193 2.67 -24.70 13.08
N GLY A 194 3.00 -25.72 12.32
CA GLY A 194 2.09 -26.37 11.37
C GLY A 194 1.90 -25.63 10.05
N ILE A 195 2.72 -24.61 9.77
CA ILE A 195 2.78 -23.92 8.48
C ILE A 195 4.18 -24.10 7.90
N GLY A 196 4.28 -24.78 6.77
CA GLY A 196 5.55 -25.04 6.09
C GLY A 196 5.37 -25.99 4.92
N PRO A 197 6.46 -26.30 4.18
CA PRO A 197 6.39 -27.11 2.96
C PRO A 197 5.77 -28.50 3.17
N GLU A 198 6.04 -29.12 4.32
CA GLU A 198 5.58 -30.47 4.63
C GLU A 198 4.12 -30.53 5.17
N THR A 199 3.59 -29.41 5.61
CA THR A 199 2.25 -29.29 6.23
C THR A 199 1.30 -28.42 5.42
N ALA A 200 1.74 -27.95 4.25
CA ALA A 200 1.02 -27.01 3.43
C ALA A 200 -0.38 -27.46 3.04
N LYS A 201 -1.36 -26.60 3.28
CA LYS A 201 -2.74 -26.76 2.82
C LYS A 201 -3.21 -25.43 2.21
N ALA A 202 -3.31 -25.39 0.89
CA ALA A 202 -3.87 -24.23 0.20
C ALA A 202 -5.40 -24.20 0.37
N PRO A 203 -6.01 -23.03 0.60
CA PRO A 203 -7.47 -22.89 0.55
C PRO A 203 -8.03 -23.33 -0.80
N LYS A 204 -9.22 -23.94 -0.80
CA LYS A 204 -9.88 -24.42 -2.01
C LYS A 204 -10.16 -23.27 -2.99
N GLU A 205 -10.85 -22.24 -2.52
CA GLU A 205 -11.08 -21.01 -3.28
C GLU A 205 -10.16 -19.90 -2.75
N ARG A 206 -9.55 -19.15 -3.68
CA ARG A 206 -8.61 -18.06 -3.41
C ARG A 206 -9.03 -16.89 -4.29
N LEU A 207 -9.85 -16.01 -3.71
CA LEU A 207 -10.42 -14.89 -4.43
C LEU A 207 -9.65 -13.61 -4.15
N VAL A 208 -9.46 -12.79 -5.17
CA VAL A 208 -8.92 -11.44 -5.03
C VAL A 208 -10.08 -10.45 -5.08
N HIS A 209 -10.16 -9.58 -4.09
CA HIS A 209 -11.17 -8.54 -4.02
C HIS A 209 -10.74 -7.33 -4.85
N LEU A 210 -11.61 -6.94 -5.76
CA LEU A 210 -11.54 -5.72 -6.54
C LEU A 210 -12.63 -4.76 -6.04
N ASP A 211 -12.25 -3.88 -5.15
CA ASP A 211 -13.08 -2.74 -4.75
C ASP A 211 -12.89 -1.62 -5.78
N LEU A 212 -13.97 -1.22 -6.42
CA LEU A 212 -13.95 -0.28 -7.55
C LEU A 212 -14.50 1.12 -7.17
N LYS A 213 -15.01 1.25 -5.98
CA LYS A 213 -15.66 2.41 -5.35
C LYS A 213 -15.04 3.75 -5.77
N GLY A 214 -15.71 4.47 -6.69
CA GLY A 214 -15.34 5.80 -7.16
C GLY A 214 -14.04 5.93 -7.97
N ALA A 215 -13.28 4.83 -8.19
CA ALA A 215 -11.98 4.87 -8.87
C ALA A 215 -11.72 3.60 -9.70
N PRO A 216 -12.41 3.45 -10.84
CA PRO A 216 -12.37 2.24 -11.65
C PRO A 216 -11.05 2.12 -12.41
N ALA A 217 -10.33 1.02 -12.22
CA ALA A 217 -9.22 0.70 -13.09
C ALA A 217 -9.73 0.30 -14.49
N LYS A 218 -9.06 0.75 -15.56
CA LYS A 218 -9.43 0.44 -16.94
C LYS A 218 -9.50 -1.06 -17.19
N ILE A 219 -10.50 -1.51 -17.92
CA ILE A 219 -10.70 -2.94 -18.26
C ILE A 219 -9.46 -3.54 -18.93
N THR A 220 -8.76 -2.78 -19.77
CA THR A 220 -7.52 -3.22 -20.39
C THR A 220 -6.42 -3.57 -19.38
N PHE A 221 -6.30 -2.82 -18.28
CA PHE A 221 -5.38 -3.13 -17.20
C PHE A 221 -5.86 -4.33 -16.36
N LEU A 222 -7.15 -4.38 -16.04
CA LEU A 222 -7.73 -5.51 -15.29
C LEU A 222 -7.57 -6.83 -16.04
N LYS A 223 -7.71 -6.85 -17.38
CA LYS A 223 -7.47 -8.05 -18.20
C LYS A 223 -6.01 -8.53 -18.13
N GLN A 224 -5.04 -7.62 -18.10
CA GLN A 224 -3.63 -7.99 -17.88
C GLN A 224 -3.41 -8.51 -16.45
N LEU A 225 -4.08 -7.90 -15.47
CA LEU A 225 -4.04 -8.36 -14.09
C LEU A 225 -4.56 -9.80 -13.94
N LEU A 226 -5.64 -10.18 -14.65
CA LEU A 226 -6.18 -11.54 -14.63
C LEU A 226 -5.13 -12.60 -14.99
N LEU A 227 -4.30 -12.34 -16.00
CA LEU A 227 -3.23 -13.26 -16.41
C LEU A 227 -2.21 -13.47 -15.28
N MET A 228 -1.83 -12.39 -14.60
CA MET A 228 -0.93 -12.45 -13.45
C MET A 228 -1.60 -13.20 -12.29
N LEU A 229 -2.84 -12.88 -11.94
CA LEU A 229 -3.57 -13.56 -10.87
C LEU A 229 -3.70 -15.06 -11.12
N LYS A 230 -3.99 -15.46 -12.36
CA LYS A 230 -4.09 -16.87 -12.75
C LYS A 230 -2.77 -17.60 -12.54
N SER A 231 -1.65 -17.00 -12.95
CA SER A 231 -0.32 -17.59 -12.79
C SER A 231 0.10 -17.73 -11.32
N LEU A 232 -0.43 -16.86 -10.44
CA LEU A 232 -0.21 -16.91 -8.99
C LEU A 232 -1.19 -17.82 -8.26
N GLY A 233 -2.14 -18.44 -8.96
CA GLY A 233 -3.05 -19.43 -8.42
C GLY A 233 -4.37 -18.87 -7.86
N ALA A 234 -4.80 -17.66 -8.22
CA ALA A 234 -6.14 -17.19 -7.93
C ALA A 234 -7.18 -18.06 -8.64
N THR A 235 -8.29 -18.37 -7.94
CA THR A 235 -9.41 -19.16 -8.48
C THR A 235 -10.58 -18.29 -8.91
N GLY A 236 -10.67 -17.06 -8.40
CA GLY A 236 -11.78 -16.16 -8.70
C GLY A 236 -11.57 -14.74 -8.20
N LEU A 237 -12.60 -13.94 -8.37
CA LEU A 237 -12.67 -12.55 -7.93
C LEU A 237 -13.89 -12.32 -7.05
N LEU A 238 -13.72 -11.52 -6.00
CA LEU A 238 -14.80 -10.81 -5.32
C LEU A 238 -14.84 -9.40 -5.91
N ILE A 239 -15.96 -8.97 -6.51
CA ILE A 239 -16.05 -7.68 -7.19
C ILE A 239 -17.09 -6.80 -6.51
N GLU A 240 -16.65 -5.68 -5.95
CA GLU A 240 -17.48 -4.65 -5.36
C GLU A 240 -17.55 -3.45 -6.29
N TYR A 241 -18.67 -3.31 -6.99
CA TYR A 241 -18.85 -2.27 -8.01
C TYR A 241 -19.30 -0.94 -7.42
N GLU A 242 -20.31 -0.98 -6.56
CA GLU A 242 -21.04 0.18 -6.04
C GLU A 242 -21.47 1.13 -7.16
N ASP A 243 -21.02 2.41 -7.15
CA ASP A 243 -21.35 3.41 -8.17
C ASP A 243 -20.63 3.21 -9.51
N MET A 244 -19.75 2.20 -9.61
CA MET A 244 -19.08 1.84 -10.89
C MET A 244 -19.89 0.86 -11.73
N PHE A 245 -20.98 0.29 -11.23
CA PHE A 245 -21.89 -0.53 -12.04
C PHE A 245 -22.79 0.34 -12.92
N PRO A 246 -23.03 -0.02 -14.21
CA PRO A 246 -23.89 0.73 -15.13
C PRO A 246 -25.38 0.43 -14.88
N PHE A 247 -25.92 0.98 -13.80
CA PHE A 247 -27.33 0.84 -13.43
C PHE A 247 -28.26 1.48 -14.49
N GLU A 248 -29.48 0.97 -14.57
CA GLU A 248 -30.50 1.44 -15.52
C GLU A 248 -31.85 1.75 -14.86
N GLY A 249 -32.74 2.38 -15.64
CA GLY A 249 -34.08 2.68 -15.21
C GLY A 249 -34.13 3.59 -13.97
N SER A 250 -34.86 3.17 -12.94
CA SER A 250 -34.97 3.92 -11.69
C SER A 250 -33.67 4.03 -10.88
N LEU A 251 -32.65 3.25 -11.23
CA LEU A 251 -31.34 3.25 -10.55
C LEU A 251 -30.24 3.94 -11.37
N ALA A 252 -30.54 4.48 -12.54
CA ALA A 252 -29.52 5.06 -13.43
C ALA A 252 -28.65 6.13 -12.75
N ASN A 253 -29.22 6.91 -11.80
CA ASN A 253 -28.52 7.93 -11.07
C ASN A 253 -27.53 7.40 -10.01
N LEU A 254 -27.53 6.10 -9.72
CA LEU A 254 -26.52 5.47 -8.84
C LEU A 254 -25.15 5.39 -9.52
N SER A 255 -25.14 5.26 -10.84
CA SER A 255 -23.89 5.14 -11.59
C SER A 255 -23.15 6.48 -11.59
N ALA A 256 -21.87 6.47 -11.21
CA ALA A 256 -21.01 7.63 -11.32
C ALA A 256 -20.77 7.99 -12.80
N THR A 257 -20.34 9.22 -13.06
CA THR A 257 -20.06 9.66 -14.44
C THR A 257 -18.90 8.92 -15.10
N ASN A 258 -18.02 8.33 -14.31
CA ASN A 258 -16.91 7.50 -14.72
C ASN A 258 -17.17 6.00 -14.52
N ALA A 259 -18.42 5.58 -14.29
CA ALA A 259 -18.79 4.17 -14.20
C ALA A 259 -18.46 3.42 -15.51
N TYR A 260 -18.24 2.11 -15.38
CA TYR A 260 -18.03 1.26 -16.55
C TYR A 260 -19.26 1.25 -17.44
N LYS A 261 -19.00 1.08 -18.76
CA LYS A 261 -20.06 0.77 -19.70
C LYS A 261 -20.39 -0.74 -19.66
N LYS A 262 -21.62 -1.09 -20.03
CA LYS A 262 -22.04 -2.50 -20.06
C LYS A 262 -21.12 -3.35 -20.95
N GLU A 263 -20.72 -2.83 -22.09
CA GLU A 263 -19.86 -3.50 -23.06
C GLU A 263 -18.46 -3.76 -22.46
N GLU A 264 -17.94 -2.82 -21.68
CA GLU A 264 -16.64 -2.96 -20.99
C GLU A 264 -16.69 -4.06 -19.92
N LEU A 265 -17.74 -4.07 -19.08
CA LEU A 265 -17.93 -5.13 -18.08
C LEU A 265 -18.20 -6.49 -18.74
N LYS A 266 -18.95 -6.53 -19.84
CA LYS A 266 -19.16 -7.74 -20.62
C LYS A 266 -17.82 -8.32 -21.09
N ASP A 267 -16.99 -7.53 -21.76
CA ASP A 267 -15.66 -7.94 -22.24
C ASP A 267 -14.75 -8.42 -21.09
N PHE A 268 -14.85 -7.79 -19.91
CA PHE A 268 -14.13 -8.22 -18.73
C PHE A 268 -14.61 -9.58 -18.19
N LEU A 269 -15.92 -9.77 -18.05
CA LEU A 269 -16.50 -11.01 -17.52
C LEU A 269 -16.30 -12.19 -18.50
N GLU A 270 -16.37 -11.96 -19.81
CA GLU A 270 -16.02 -12.95 -20.83
C GLU A 270 -14.54 -13.37 -20.69
N THR A 271 -13.65 -12.40 -20.43
CA THR A 271 -12.24 -12.70 -20.20
C THR A 271 -12.05 -13.50 -18.90
N CYS A 272 -12.79 -13.19 -17.83
CA CYS A 272 -12.78 -13.97 -16.59
C CYS A 272 -13.21 -15.42 -16.84
N ALA A 273 -14.28 -15.62 -17.58
CA ALA A 273 -14.78 -16.95 -17.97
C ALA A 273 -13.75 -17.73 -18.77
N LEU A 274 -13.14 -17.10 -19.78
CA LEU A 274 -12.09 -17.70 -20.62
C LEU A 274 -10.90 -18.22 -19.79
N HIS A 275 -10.52 -17.49 -18.74
CA HIS A 275 -9.44 -17.90 -17.85
C HIS A 275 -9.89 -18.79 -16.69
N GLY A 276 -11.18 -19.15 -16.63
CA GLY A 276 -11.76 -20.06 -15.61
C GLY A 276 -11.81 -19.46 -14.22
N PHE A 277 -11.97 -18.14 -14.09
CA PHE A 277 -12.22 -17.48 -12.82
C PHE A 277 -13.68 -17.67 -12.37
N SER A 278 -13.88 -17.94 -11.07
CA SER A 278 -15.16 -17.75 -10.43
C SER A 278 -15.38 -16.28 -10.08
N ILE A 279 -16.63 -15.81 -10.19
CA ILE A 279 -17.00 -14.44 -9.83
C ILE A 279 -18.01 -14.48 -8.69
N MET A 280 -17.73 -13.67 -7.68
CA MET A 280 -18.64 -13.37 -6.57
C MET A 280 -18.87 -11.86 -6.57
N PRO A 281 -20.02 -11.36 -7.05
CA PRO A 281 -20.36 -9.94 -6.85
C PRO A 281 -20.58 -9.64 -5.38
N LEU A 282 -20.07 -8.49 -4.90
CA LEU A 282 -20.37 -7.94 -3.59
C LEU A 282 -21.31 -6.75 -3.78
N VAL A 283 -22.41 -6.77 -3.08
CA VAL A 283 -23.44 -5.72 -3.07
C VAL A 283 -23.76 -5.37 -1.63
N GLN A 284 -23.45 -4.16 -1.21
CA GLN A 284 -23.83 -3.68 0.10
C GLN A 284 -25.35 -3.55 0.20
N THR A 285 -25.94 -4.15 1.24
CA THR A 285 -27.41 -4.19 1.40
C THR A 285 -27.91 -3.65 2.73
N PHE A 286 -27.00 -3.23 3.64
CA PHE A 286 -27.41 -2.69 4.94
C PHE A 286 -26.54 -1.50 5.39
N GLY A 287 -25.28 -1.73 5.80
CA GLY A 287 -24.26 -0.74 6.00
C GLY A 287 -23.59 -0.37 4.68
N HIS A 288 -22.68 0.62 4.69
CA HIS A 288 -21.86 1.04 3.56
C HIS A 288 -22.63 1.33 2.26
N LEU A 289 -23.84 1.90 2.42
CA LEU A 289 -24.69 2.30 1.28
C LEU A 289 -24.51 3.79 0.90
N GLU A 290 -23.39 4.40 1.28
CA GLU A 290 -23.09 5.81 1.00
C GLU A 290 -23.17 6.12 -0.48
N TYR A 291 -22.79 5.20 -1.37
CA TYR A 291 -22.86 5.42 -2.83
C TYR A 291 -24.28 5.77 -3.29
N ALA A 292 -25.29 5.21 -2.67
CA ALA A 292 -26.70 5.47 -2.96
C ALA A 292 -27.29 6.52 -2.03
N LEU A 293 -27.16 6.31 -0.71
CA LEU A 293 -27.87 7.11 0.28
C LEU A 293 -27.35 8.55 0.40
N LYS A 294 -26.14 8.87 -0.11
CA LYS A 294 -25.65 10.25 -0.21
C LYS A 294 -26.49 11.11 -1.18
N LEU A 295 -27.15 10.50 -2.14
CA LEU A 295 -27.94 11.18 -3.16
C LEU A 295 -29.31 11.59 -2.59
N GLU A 296 -29.81 12.75 -3.00
CA GLU A 296 -31.08 13.31 -2.52
C GLU A 296 -32.25 12.34 -2.78
N GLU A 297 -32.31 11.76 -3.96
CA GLU A 297 -33.35 10.82 -4.39
C GLU A 297 -33.52 9.62 -3.45
N PHE A 298 -32.44 9.13 -2.86
CA PHE A 298 -32.42 7.94 -1.99
C PHE A 298 -32.32 8.28 -0.50
N SER A 299 -32.15 9.57 -0.15
CA SER A 299 -31.89 10.04 1.21
C SER A 299 -32.99 9.68 2.22
N THR A 300 -34.25 9.58 1.76
CA THR A 300 -35.39 9.20 2.60
C THR A 300 -35.34 7.78 3.14
N MET A 301 -34.49 6.92 2.54
CA MET A 301 -34.31 5.53 2.98
C MET A 301 -33.26 5.38 4.08
N ARG A 302 -32.57 6.46 4.48
CA ARG A 302 -31.57 6.42 5.56
C ARG A 302 -32.22 6.00 6.88
N GLU A 303 -31.48 5.23 7.68
CA GLU A 303 -31.90 4.93 9.06
C GLU A 303 -31.97 6.19 9.91
N ILE A 304 -31.02 7.12 9.74
CA ILE A 304 -31.06 8.46 10.31
C ILE A 304 -30.76 9.50 9.23
N PRO A 305 -31.45 10.66 9.22
CA PRO A 305 -31.32 11.66 8.15
C PRO A 305 -29.88 12.16 7.92
N GLU A 306 -29.11 12.27 8.99
CA GLU A 306 -27.77 12.86 9.00
C GLU A 306 -26.68 11.89 8.51
N SER A 307 -26.96 10.58 8.44
CA SER A 307 -25.98 9.57 8.07
C SER A 307 -26.42 8.73 6.88
N PRO A 308 -25.73 8.79 5.75
CA PRO A 308 -26.06 7.96 4.58
C PRO A 308 -25.44 6.55 4.64
N GLN A 309 -24.88 6.15 5.78
CA GLN A 309 -24.17 4.88 5.92
C GLN A 309 -25.11 3.66 5.92
N SER A 310 -26.25 3.76 6.63
CA SER A 310 -27.15 2.61 6.82
C SER A 310 -28.54 2.91 6.27
N ILE A 311 -29.11 1.93 5.57
CA ILE A 311 -30.50 1.97 5.09
C ILE A 311 -31.47 1.58 6.21
N CYS A 312 -32.68 2.14 6.22
CA CYS A 312 -33.74 1.73 7.15
C CYS A 312 -34.42 0.43 6.66
N PRO A 313 -34.22 -0.71 7.30
CA PRO A 313 -34.77 -1.99 6.84
C PRO A 313 -36.29 -2.10 7.06
N SER A 314 -36.87 -1.24 7.89
CA SER A 314 -38.32 -1.24 8.16
C SER A 314 -39.15 -0.48 7.15
N GLN A 315 -38.52 0.23 6.21
CA GLN A 315 -39.21 0.89 5.11
C GLN A 315 -39.34 -0.06 3.91
N ARG A 316 -40.57 -0.16 3.38
CA ARG A 316 -40.79 -1.01 2.19
C ARG A 316 -39.96 -0.55 0.99
N ARG A 317 -39.86 0.78 0.77
CA ARG A 317 -39.06 1.37 -0.30
C ARG A 317 -37.59 0.94 -0.25
N SER A 318 -37.05 0.72 0.95
CA SER A 318 -35.67 0.21 1.11
C SER A 318 -35.50 -1.18 0.55
N MET A 319 -36.46 -2.08 0.78
CA MET A 319 -36.41 -3.43 0.26
C MET A 319 -36.64 -3.44 -1.25
N ASP A 320 -37.62 -2.67 -1.77
CA ASP A 320 -37.89 -2.55 -3.21
C ASP A 320 -36.62 -2.02 -3.96
N PHE A 321 -35.88 -1.09 -3.35
CA PHE A 321 -34.61 -0.56 -3.85
C PHE A 321 -33.53 -1.65 -3.90
N LEU A 322 -33.31 -2.37 -2.80
CA LEU A 322 -32.29 -3.43 -2.72
C LEU A 322 -32.60 -4.60 -3.66
N GLU A 323 -33.87 -4.98 -3.78
CA GLU A 323 -34.30 -6.01 -4.73
C GLU A 323 -33.95 -5.64 -6.17
N GLU A 324 -34.13 -4.38 -6.56
CA GLU A 324 -33.82 -3.90 -7.90
C GLU A 324 -32.29 -3.83 -8.13
N VAL A 325 -31.50 -3.34 -7.15
CA VAL A 325 -30.03 -3.34 -7.22
C VAL A 325 -29.50 -4.77 -7.41
N LEU A 326 -29.93 -5.68 -6.54
CA LEU A 326 -29.54 -7.10 -6.62
C LEU A 326 -29.95 -7.73 -7.95
N ARG A 327 -31.18 -7.45 -8.41
CA ARG A 327 -31.68 -7.98 -9.65
C ARG A 327 -30.82 -7.55 -10.85
N GLN A 328 -30.47 -6.26 -10.96
CA GLN A 328 -29.65 -5.78 -12.07
C GLN A 328 -28.27 -6.42 -12.08
N ILE A 329 -27.61 -6.48 -10.92
CA ILE A 329 -26.26 -7.06 -10.80
C ILE A 329 -26.29 -8.56 -11.06
N ILE A 330 -27.20 -9.31 -10.41
CA ILE A 330 -27.26 -10.77 -10.55
C ILE A 330 -27.61 -11.18 -12.01
N VAL A 331 -28.64 -10.56 -12.59
CA VAL A 331 -29.07 -10.89 -13.96
C VAL A 331 -27.94 -10.57 -14.96
N PHE A 332 -27.25 -9.45 -14.78
CA PHE A 332 -26.11 -9.09 -15.63
C PHE A 332 -25.00 -10.16 -15.61
N HIS A 333 -24.69 -10.70 -14.44
CA HIS A 333 -23.66 -11.73 -14.34
C HIS A 333 -24.13 -13.10 -14.84
N LEU A 334 -25.36 -13.46 -14.54
CA LEU A 334 -25.90 -14.79 -14.89
C LEU A 334 -26.08 -14.98 -16.41
N GLN A 335 -26.22 -13.91 -17.21
CA GLN A 335 -26.28 -14.03 -18.65
C GLN A 335 -25.02 -14.68 -19.27
N PHE A 336 -23.87 -14.62 -18.57
CA PHE A 336 -22.62 -15.24 -19.03
C PHE A 336 -22.44 -16.69 -18.52
N VAL A 337 -23.32 -17.17 -17.63
CA VAL A 337 -23.23 -18.52 -17.05
C VAL A 337 -23.73 -19.59 -18.01
N ASN A 338 -24.60 -19.25 -18.99
CA ASN A 338 -25.42 -20.23 -19.73
C ASN A 338 -25.17 -20.32 -21.24
N GLU A 339 -24.33 -19.51 -21.89
CA GLU A 339 -24.42 -19.37 -23.36
C GLU A 339 -23.19 -19.76 -24.18
N SER A 340 -22.07 -20.20 -23.57
CA SER A 340 -20.89 -20.56 -24.37
C SER A 340 -20.15 -21.79 -23.85
N THR A 341 -19.23 -22.32 -24.65
CA THR A 341 -18.28 -23.38 -24.31
C THR A 341 -17.34 -23.01 -23.13
N THR A 342 -17.32 -21.74 -22.76
CA THR A 342 -16.61 -21.20 -21.58
C THR A 342 -17.63 -20.53 -20.67
N THR A 343 -18.12 -21.23 -19.67
CA THR A 343 -19.13 -20.75 -18.71
C THR A 343 -18.47 -20.00 -17.57
N LEU A 344 -18.92 -18.76 -17.31
CA LEU A 344 -18.59 -18.04 -16.09
C LEU A 344 -19.13 -18.81 -14.89
N LYS A 345 -18.30 -19.06 -13.88
CA LYS A 345 -18.69 -19.74 -12.66
C LYS A 345 -19.13 -18.72 -11.61
N MET A 346 -20.44 -18.64 -11.35
CA MET A 346 -21.01 -17.82 -10.28
C MET A 346 -21.91 -18.70 -9.41
N THR A 347 -21.44 -19.01 -8.20
CA THR A 347 -22.15 -19.87 -7.23
C THR A 347 -22.51 -19.14 -5.96
N HIS A 348 -21.96 -17.94 -5.75
CA HIS A 348 -22.14 -17.14 -4.56
C HIS A 348 -22.40 -15.69 -4.92
N ILE A 349 -23.12 -15.00 -4.06
CA ILE A 349 -23.26 -13.56 -4.02
C ILE A 349 -23.00 -13.07 -2.59
N HIS A 350 -22.19 -12.05 -2.45
CA HIS A 350 -21.93 -11.40 -1.17
C HIS A 350 -22.86 -10.20 -1.00
N ILE A 351 -23.58 -10.11 0.10
CA ILE A 351 -24.56 -9.04 0.36
C ILE A 351 -24.07 -8.00 1.37
N GLY A 352 -22.77 -7.97 1.70
CA GLY A 352 -22.17 -7.04 2.63
C GLY A 352 -22.65 -7.23 4.06
N CYS A 353 -23.37 -6.24 4.59
CA CYS A 353 -23.98 -6.19 5.93
C CYS A 353 -22.98 -6.04 7.09
N ASP A 354 -21.78 -5.55 6.82
CA ASP A 354 -20.78 -5.17 7.81
C ASP A 354 -21.05 -3.78 8.38
N GLU A 355 -20.48 -3.55 9.58
CA GLU A 355 -20.35 -2.25 10.24
C GLU A 355 -21.62 -1.40 10.27
N VAL A 356 -22.79 -2.03 10.49
CA VAL A 356 -24.08 -1.31 10.56
C VAL A 356 -24.15 -0.51 11.86
N TYR A 357 -23.45 0.63 11.92
CA TYR A 357 -23.33 1.44 13.14
C TYR A 357 -24.63 2.12 13.56
N ARG A 358 -25.41 2.57 12.57
CA ARG A 358 -26.70 3.27 12.80
C ARG A 358 -27.84 2.31 12.54
N ILE A 359 -28.21 1.51 13.55
CA ILE A 359 -29.30 0.54 13.49
C ILE A 359 -30.27 0.76 14.66
N ALA A 360 -31.56 0.52 14.47
CA ALA A 360 -32.62 0.67 15.45
C ALA A 360 -32.77 2.09 16.02
N GLN A 361 -32.53 3.11 15.22
CA GLN A 361 -32.57 4.50 15.67
C GLN A 361 -33.79 5.28 15.14
N CYS A 362 -34.27 4.98 13.94
CA CYS A 362 -35.46 5.63 13.39
C CYS A 362 -36.75 5.22 14.13
N SER A 363 -37.81 5.97 13.89
CA SER A 363 -39.12 5.73 14.54
C SER A 363 -39.70 4.34 14.21
N LEU A 364 -39.39 3.77 13.05
CA LEU A 364 -39.87 2.47 12.62
C LEU A 364 -39.04 1.33 13.22
N CYS A 365 -37.71 1.52 13.32
CA CYS A 365 -36.79 0.47 13.75
C CYS A 365 -36.68 0.35 15.27
N ARG A 366 -36.70 1.46 16.04
CA ARG A 366 -36.47 1.46 17.50
C ARG A 366 -37.46 0.64 18.33
N VAL A 367 -38.51 0.12 17.72
CA VAL A 367 -39.51 -0.75 18.39
C VAL A 367 -39.03 -2.19 18.52
N LYS A 368 -37.95 -2.56 17.86
CA LYS A 368 -37.33 -3.90 17.90
C LYS A 368 -35.90 -3.84 18.44
N LEU A 369 -35.39 -4.96 18.90
CA LEU A 369 -33.99 -5.10 19.29
C LEU A 369 -33.06 -5.03 18.05
N LYS A 370 -31.87 -4.43 18.19
CA LYS A 370 -30.89 -4.30 17.12
C LYS A 370 -30.60 -5.62 16.40
N ASP A 371 -30.28 -6.66 17.16
CA ASP A 371 -29.97 -7.97 16.62
C ASP A 371 -31.14 -8.58 15.85
N GLN A 372 -32.39 -8.37 16.32
CA GLN A 372 -33.56 -8.84 15.62
C GLN A 372 -33.77 -8.15 14.30
N ILE A 373 -33.59 -6.81 14.27
CA ILE A 373 -33.67 -6.05 13.04
C ILE A 373 -32.62 -6.50 12.03
N PHE A 374 -31.38 -6.71 12.52
CA PHE A 374 -30.28 -7.17 11.66
C PHE A 374 -30.61 -8.54 11.05
N LEU A 375 -30.99 -9.51 11.88
CA LEU A 375 -31.32 -10.86 11.43
C LEU A 375 -32.52 -10.87 10.48
N ASP A 376 -33.62 -10.13 10.84
CA ASP A 376 -34.81 -10.02 9.99
C ASP A 376 -34.46 -9.48 8.59
N HIS A 377 -33.60 -8.44 8.54
CA HIS A 377 -33.19 -7.83 7.28
C HIS A 377 -32.34 -8.77 6.43
N VAL A 378 -31.28 -9.35 7.01
CA VAL A 378 -30.41 -10.29 6.32
C VAL A 378 -31.21 -11.47 5.76
N MET A 379 -32.14 -12.00 6.58
CA MET A 379 -33.02 -13.09 6.18
C MET A 379 -33.96 -12.69 5.04
N ALA A 380 -34.51 -11.47 5.04
CA ALA A 380 -35.37 -10.97 3.98
C ALA A 380 -34.62 -10.88 2.63
N VAL A 381 -33.41 -10.30 2.65
CA VAL A 381 -32.55 -10.21 1.47
C VAL A 381 -32.13 -11.60 0.97
N ALA A 382 -31.70 -12.50 1.88
CA ALA A 382 -31.31 -13.86 1.52
C ALA A 382 -32.49 -14.67 0.95
N HIS A 383 -33.68 -14.52 1.51
CA HIS A 383 -34.93 -15.14 1.00
C HIS A 383 -35.25 -14.63 -0.42
N PHE A 384 -35.17 -13.31 -0.66
CA PHE A 384 -35.37 -12.75 -2.00
C PHE A 384 -34.42 -13.39 -3.01
N ILE A 385 -33.12 -13.44 -2.71
CA ILE A 385 -32.11 -14.03 -3.61
C ILE A 385 -32.43 -15.50 -3.87
N ARG A 386 -32.61 -16.32 -2.84
CA ARG A 386 -32.82 -17.77 -2.97
C ARG A 386 -34.14 -18.13 -3.62
N ARG A 387 -35.15 -17.28 -3.50
CA ARG A 387 -36.44 -17.48 -4.18
C ARG A 387 -36.32 -17.32 -5.69
N HIS A 388 -35.48 -16.37 -6.15
CA HIS A 388 -35.33 -16.06 -7.57
C HIS A 388 -34.17 -16.80 -8.23
N TRP A 389 -33.10 -17.10 -7.46
CA TRP A 389 -31.86 -17.75 -7.94
C TRP A 389 -31.41 -18.83 -6.94
N GLN A 390 -32.09 -19.97 -6.97
CA GLN A 390 -31.88 -21.08 -6.02
C GLN A 390 -30.45 -21.62 -6.03
N GLN A 391 -29.70 -21.45 -7.14
CA GLN A 391 -28.33 -21.91 -7.31
C GLN A 391 -27.30 -21.02 -6.60
N LEU A 392 -27.68 -19.84 -6.12
CA LEU A 392 -26.78 -18.92 -5.46
C LEU A 392 -26.77 -19.11 -3.94
N ASN A 393 -25.59 -19.29 -3.37
CA ASN A 393 -25.35 -19.16 -1.93
C ASN A 393 -25.13 -17.69 -1.59
N VAL A 394 -25.63 -17.28 -0.43
CA VAL A 394 -25.53 -15.90 0.05
C VAL A 394 -24.44 -15.82 1.09
N VAL A 395 -23.51 -14.87 0.90
CA VAL A 395 -22.39 -14.61 1.81
C VAL A 395 -22.57 -13.25 2.48
N ILE A 396 -22.22 -13.14 3.77
CA ILE A 396 -22.22 -11.87 4.51
C ILE A 396 -20.90 -11.70 5.28
N TRP A 397 -20.50 -10.46 5.56
CA TRP A 397 -19.48 -10.19 6.57
C TRP A 397 -19.98 -10.58 7.96
N ASP A 398 -19.09 -11.10 8.81
CA ASP A 398 -19.49 -11.73 10.07
C ASP A 398 -19.59 -10.81 11.28
N ASP A 399 -18.99 -9.61 11.22
CA ASP A 399 -18.74 -8.74 12.38
C ASP A 399 -20.01 -8.42 13.18
N MET A 400 -21.13 -8.18 12.50
CA MET A 400 -22.41 -7.94 13.17
C MET A 400 -22.99 -9.17 13.87
N LEU A 401 -22.53 -10.38 13.54
CA LEU A 401 -22.94 -11.63 14.20
C LEU A 401 -22.11 -11.91 15.46
N ARG A 402 -20.89 -11.38 15.56
CA ARG A 402 -19.93 -11.66 16.65
C ARG A 402 -20.49 -11.40 18.05
N PRO A 403 -21.21 -10.28 18.31
CA PRO A 403 -21.76 -9.99 19.63
C PRO A 403 -23.04 -10.76 19.96
N MET A 404 -23.62 -11.51 19.01
CA MET A 404 -24.88 -12.20 19.21
C MET A 404 -24.70 -13.51 20.00
N SER A 405 -25.65 -13.86 20.88
CA SER A 405 -25.60 -15.12 21.62
C SER A 405 -25.85 -16.30 20.69
N LEU A 406 -25.25 -17.45 21.02
CA LEU A 406 -25.48 -18.71 20.31
C LEU A 406 -26.96 -19.04 20.13
N THR A 407 -27.74 -18.95 21.22
CA THR A 407 -29.18 -19.22 21.19
C THR A 407 -29.91 -18.36 20.17
N LYS A 408 -29.55 -17.06 20.08
CA LYS A 408 -30.16 -16.13 19.12
C LYS A 408 -29.82 -16.52 17.68
N LEU A 409 -28.56 -16.84 17.39
CA LEU A 409 -28.14 -17.29 16.07
C LEU A 409 -28.82 -18.60 15.66
N GLN A 410 -28.95 -19.57 16.60
CA GLN A 410 -29.63 -20.83 16.34
C GLN A 410 -31.15 -20.66 16.12
N THR A 411 -31.80 -19.85 16.95
CA THR A 411 -33.27 -19.66 16.86
C THR A 411 -33.66 -18.85 15.61
N SER A 412 -32.77 -17.99 15.10
CA SER A 412 -32.99 -17.28 13.84
C SER A 412 -32.91 -18.15 12.61
N LEU A 413 -32.29 -19.34 12.69
CA LEU A 413 -32.02 -20.24 11.57
C LEU A 413 -31.14 -19.62 10.47
N ILE A 414 -30.39 -18.56 10.78
CA ILE A 414 -29.57 -17.81 9.79
C ILE A 414 -28.57 -18.71 9.07
N GLY A 415 -28.03 -19.72 9.75
CA GLY A 415 -27.08 -20.67 9.17
C GLY A 415 -27.64 -21.52 8.00
N ASN A 416 -28.96 -21.53 7.80
CA ASN A 416 -29.59 -22.19 6.66
C ASN A 416 -29.63 -21.28 5.41
N TYR A 417 -29.36 -19.97 5.57
CA TYR A 417 -29.56 -18.97 4.53
C TYR A 417 -28.29 -18.30 4.07
N VAL A 418 -27.31 -18.12 4.97
CA VAL A 418 -26.07 -17.39 4.67
C VAL A 418 -24.83 -18.15 5.13
N GLU A 419 -23.73 -17.85 4.48
CA GLU A 419 -22.38 -18.27 4.85
C GLU A 419 -21.62 -17.04 5.38
N PRO A 420 -21.10 -17.05 6.62
CA PRO A 420 -20.33 -15.90 7.13
C PRO A 420 -18.92 -15.86 6.52
N MET A 421 -18.49 -14.66 6.12
CA MET A 421 -17.13 -14.36 5.73
C MET A 421 -16.46 -13.62 6.89
N ILE A 422 -15.51 -14.30 7.53
CA ILE A 422 -14.85 -13.84 8.74
C ILE A 422 -13.63 -13.02 8.35
N TRP A 423 -13.64 -11.73 8.69
CA TRP A 423 -12.58 -10.82 8.33
C TRP A 423 -11.79 -10.31 9.54
N VAL A 424 -10.46 -10.37 9.45
CA VAL A 424 -9.52 -9.76 10.41
C VAL A 424 -8.24 -9.45 9.64
N TYR A 425 -7.76 -8.21 9.72
CA TYR A 425 -6.57 -7.76 8.97
C TYR A 425 -5.30 -7.68 9.83
N THR A 426 -5.43 -7.82 11.15
CA THR A 426 -4.28 -7.86 12.07
C THR A 426 -3.63 -9.23 12.10
N THR A 427 -2.43 -9.31 12.68
CA THR A 427 -1.70 -10.57 12.87
C THR A 427 -2.28 -11.42 14.00
N ASP A 428 -2.95 -10.84 14.97
CA ASP A 428 -3.63 -11.56 16.06
C ASP A 428 -5.12 -11.73 15.76
N ILE A 429 -5.45 -12.78 15.02
CA ILE A 429 -6.84 -13.10 14.64
C ILE A 429 -7.67 -13.49 15.86
N TYR A 430 -7.07 -14.18 16.83
CA TYR A 430 -7.79 -14.63 18.03
C TYR A 430 -8.15 -13.51 19.00
N ALA A 431 -7.51 -12.34 18.89
CA ALA A 431 -7.93 -11.14 19.63
C ALA A 431 -9.34 -10.65 19.22
N PHE A 432 -9.74 -10.92 17.98
CA PHE A 432 -11.04 -10.53 17.42
C PHE A 432 -12.04 -11.69 17.37
N ILE A 433 -11.56 -12.90 17.09
CA ILE A 433 -12.37 -14.11 16.96
C ILE A 433 -11.90 -15.10 18.02
N SER A 434 -12.54 -15.05 19.19
CA SER A 434 -12.19 -15.92 20.31
C SER A 434 -12.44 -17.40 20.01
N PRO A 435 -11.75 -18.33 20.70
CA PRO A 435 -12.03 -19.76 20.56
C PRO A 435 -13.50 -20.14 20.78
N THR A 436 -14.19 -19.47 21.72
CA THR A 436 -15.62 -19.67 21.97
C THR A 436 -16.49 -19.23 20.79
N LEU A 437 -16.11 -18.16 20.08
CA LEU A 437 -16.86 -17.72 18.90
C LEU A 437 -16.74 -18.72 17.75
N TRP A 438 -15.57 -19.35 17.56
CA TRP A 438 -15.41 -20.46 16.60
C TRP A 438 -16.34 -21.63 16.94
N GLU A 439 -16.48 -21.98 18.23
CA GLU A 439 -17.40 -23.01 18.69
C GLU A 439 -18.86 -22.64 18.43
N HIS A 440 -19.24 -21.39 18.67
CA HIS A 440 -20.58 -20.88 18.38
C HIS A 440 -20.88 -20.94 16.87
N TYR A 441 -19.97 -20.47 16.04
CA TYR A 441 -20.17 -20.49 14.59
C TYR A 441 -20.28 -21.92 14.03
N ALA A 442 -19.49 -22.87 14.52
CA ALA A 442 -19.53 -24.24 14.09
C ALA A 442 -20.87 -24.95 14.44
N GLN A 443 -21.60 -24.47 15.46
CA GLN A 443 -22.95 -24.99 15.83
C GLN A 443 -24.06 -24.35 14.99
N VAL A 444 -23.81 -23.27 14.27
CA VAL A 444 -24.80 -22.53 13.49
C VAL A 444 -24.57 -22.72 11.99
N PHE A 445 -23.33 -22.69 11.55
CA PHE A 445 -22.95 -22.68 10.13
C PHE A 445 -22.25 -23.98 9.74
N THR A 446 -22.58 -24.52 8.57
CA THR A 446 -21.89 -25.71 8.03
C THR A 446 -20.57 -25.39 7.40
N THR A 447 -20.38 -24.14 6.97
CA THR A 447 -19.19 -23.63 6.30
C THR A 447 -19.00 -22.14 6.56
N VAL A 448 -17.76 -21.67 6.39
CA VAL A 448 -17.38 -20.27 6.56
C VAL A 448 -16.35 -19.88 5.48
N TRP A 449 -16.18 -18.59 5.27
CA TRP A 449 -15.10 -18.00 4.49
C TRP A 449 -14.14 -17.26 5.40
N ALA A 450 -12.89 -17.08 4.96
CA ALA A 450 -11.92 -16.21 5.60
C ALA A 450 -11.61 -15.02 4.70
N ALA A 451 -11.37 -13.84 5.29
CA ALA A 451 -10.93 -12.66 4.56
C ALA A 451 -9.70 -12.02 5.22
N SER A 452 -8.61 -12.00 4.48
CA SER A 452 -7.37 -11.26 4.72
C SER A 452 -7.35 -9.98 3.88
N ALA A 453 -6.20 -9.28 3.84
CA ALA A 453 -6.03 -8.14 2.95
C ALA A 453 -4.67 -8.13 2.26
N PHE A 454 -4.57 -7.44 1.11
CA PHE A 454 -3.31 -7.11 0.45
C PHE A 454 -3.09 -5.59 0.31
N LYS A 455 -4.14 -4.77 0.48
CA LYS A 455 -4.10 -3.29 0.50
C LYS A 455 -5.32 -2.71 1.20
N GLY A 456 -5.27 -1.43 1.55
CA GLY A 456 -6.40 -0.66 2.08
C GLY A 456 -6.86 -1.08 3.47
N ALA A 457 -5.97 -1.65 4.31
CA ALA A 457 -6.35 -2.15 5.63
C ALA A 457 -5.50 -1.59 6.80
N TRP A 458 -4.54 -0.71 6.53
CA TRP A 458 -3.59 -0.22 7.53
C TRP A 458 -3.44 1.30 7.56
N GLY A 459 -4.39 2.02 7.03
CA GLY A 459 -4.46 3.48 6.96
C GLY A 459 -5.18 3.94 5.70
N GLU A 460 -5.94 5.04 5.85
CA GLU A 460 -6.82 5.53 4.78
C GLU A 460 -6.07 6.19 3.62
N SER A 461 -4.81 6.62 3.84
CA SER A 461 -4.08 7.47 2.89
C SER A 461 -2.68 6.96 2.55
N LEU A 462 -2.42 5.67 2.71
CA LEU A 462 -1.12 5.11 2.36
C LEU A 462 -0.94 5.12 0.82
N MET A 463 0.28 5.40 0.36
CA MET A 463 0.63 5.31 -1.06
C MET A 463 1.14 3.92 -1.45
N VAL A 464 1.68 3.18 -0.48
CA VAL A 464 2.23 1.82 -0.67
C VAL A 464 1.83 0.96 0.51
N PRO A 465 1.30 -0.25 0.29
CA PRO A 465 0.89 -1.14 1.36
C PRO A 465 2.08 -1.57 2.25
N PRO A 466 1.88 -1.72 3.57
CA PRO A 466 2.87 -2.32 4.46
C PRO A 466 2.92 -3.84 4.23
N LEU A 467 3.68 -4.26 3.22
CA LEU A 467 3.73 -5.63 2.69
C LEU A 467 3.93 -6.69 3.79
N GLN A 468 4.85 -6.46 4.73
CA GLN A 468 5.11 -7.42 5.81
C GLN A 468 3.84 -7.68 6.64
N ARG A 469 3.08 -6.66 7.01
CA ARG A 469 1.85 -6.82 7.80
C ARG A 469 0.80 -7.64 7.05
N HIS A 470 0.63 -7.39 5.75
CA HIS A 470 -0.27 -8.16 4.90
C HIS A 470 0.19 -9.62 4.78
N LEU A 471 1.48 -9.86 4.59
CA LEU A 471 2.06 -11.20 4.54
C LEU A 471 1.82 -11.96 5.85
N GLU A 472 2.14 -11.36 6.99
CA GLU A 472 1.94 -11.96 8.31
C GLU A 472 0.48 -12.29 8.58
N ASN A 473 -0.45 -11.38 8.23
CA ASN A 473 -1.90 -11.64 8.34
C ASN A 473 -2.32 -12.86 7.53
N ASN A 474 -1.85 -12.97 6.28
CA ASN A 474 -2.19 -14.11 5.40
C ASN A 474 -1.63 -15.44 5.94
N ILE A 475 -0.39 -15.46 6.45
CA ILE A 475 0.19 -16.66 7.08
C ILE A 475 -0.62 -17.06 8.33
N ARG A 476 -1.05 -16.09 9.16
CA ARG A 476 -1.88 -16.34 10.34
C ARG A 476 -3.24 -16.90 9.95
N TRP A 477 -3.86 -16.40 8.88
CA TRP A 477 -5.11 -16.96 8.37
C TRP A 477 -4.95 -18.42 7.93
N LEU A 478 -3.87 -18.79 7.24
CA LEU A 478 -3.59 -20.19 6.89
C LEU A 478 -3.52 -21.08 8.13
N ALA A 479 -2.87 -20.61 9.21
CA ALA A 479 -2.79 -21.35 10.47
C ALA A 479 -4.16 -21.51 11.14
N VAL A 480 -4.97 -20.44 11.18
CA VAL A 480 -6.33 -20.47 11.73
C VAL A 480 -7.22 -21.41 10.91
N MET A 481 -7.18 -21.35 9.59
CA MET A 481 -7.96 -22.24 8.72
C MET A 481 -7.59 -23.71 8.93
N ASN A 482 -6.30 -24.02 9.08
CA ASN A 482 -5.83 -25.38 9.38
C ASN A 482 -6.32 -25.88 10.75
N LYS A 483 -6.32 -25.01 11.76
CA LYS A 483 -6.70 -25.36 13.13
C LYS A 483 -8.22 -25.46 13.32
N GLU A 484 -8.96 -24.47 12.83
CA GLU A 484 -10.40 -24.33 13.11
C GLU A 484 -11.27 -24.98 12.03
N GLY A 485 -10.73 -25.27 10.85
CA GLY A 485 -11.49 -25.79 9.71
C GLY A 485 -12.22 -27.10 9.97
N GLY A 486 -11.64 -27.97 10.80
CA GLY A 486 -12.27 -29.25 11.20
C GLY A 486 -13.49 -29.12 12.06
N ARG A 487 -13.81 -27.94 12.62
CA ARG A 487 -15.03 -27.70 13.41
C ARG A 487 -16.29 -27.61 12.53
N PHE A 488 -16.15 -27.19 11.27
CA PHE A 488 -17.22 -27.00 10.32
C PHE A 488 -17.41 -28.26 9.45
N SER A 489 -18.61 -28.71 9.27
CA SER A 489 -18.90 -29.98 8.53
C SER A 489 -18.43 -29.91 7.05
N LYS A 490 -18.40 -28.72 6.45
CA LYS A 490 -17.89 -28.47 5.10
C LYS A 490 -16.56 -27.69 5.08
N GLY A 491 -16.00 -27.35 6.25
CA GLY A 491 -14.77 -26.61 6.40
C GLY A 491 -14.86 -25.16 5.95
N PHE A 492 -13.70 -24.55 5.68
CA PHE A 492 -13.61 -23.24 5.00
C PHE A 492 -13.80 -23.43 3.49
N GLN A 493 -14.67 -22.62 2.89
CA GLN A 493 -14.82 -22.61 1.42
C GLN A 493 -13.59 -22.00 0.72
N GLY A 494 -13.04 -20.93 1.28
CA GLY A 494 -11.89 -20.27 0.72
C GLY A 494 -11.38 -19.11 1.56
N LEU A 495 -10.40 -18.42 1.01
CA LEU A 495 -9.82 -17.21 1.56
C LEU A 495 -9.87 -16.10 0.50
N ILE A 496 -10.32 -14.93 0.92
CA ILE A 496 -10.38 -13.74 0.10
C ILE A 496 -9.24 -12.80 0.52
N LEU A 497 -8.48 -12.29 -0.46
CA LEU A 497 -7.52 -11.24 -0.27
C LEU A 497 -8.21 -9.91 -0.58
N THR A 498 -8.61 -9.16 0.46
CA THR A 498 -9.31 -7.88 0.25
C THR A 498 -8.35 -6.79 -0.21
N GLY A 499 -8.85 -5.90 -1.06
CA GLY A 499 -8.10 -4.80 -1.63
C GLY A 499 -8.94 -3.52 -1.66
N TRP A 500 -9.19 -2.96 -0.47
CA TRP A 500 -10.06 -1.80 -0.32
C TRP A 500 -9.54 -0.59 -1.07
N GLN A 501 -10.40 0.04 -1.86
CA GLN A 501 -10.08 1.24 -2.63
C GLN A 501 -10.26 2.51 -1.81
N ARG A 502 -11.27 2.52 -0.93
CA ARG A 502 -11.60 3.54 0.06
C ARG A 502 -12.22 2.87 1.28
N TYR A 503 -12.16 3.51 2.43
CA TYR A 503 -12.87 3.01 3.62
C TYR A 503 -14.39 3.21 3.49
N ASP A 504 -14.80 4.33 2.89
CA ASP A 504 -16.17 4.61 2.46
C ASP A 504 -16.18 5.64 1.31
N HIS A 505 -17.36 6.04 0.83
CA HIS A 505 -17.47 7.00 -0.28
C HIS A 505 -17.08 8.45 0.07
N PHE A 506 -16.84 8.76 1.34
CA PHE A 506 -16.35 10.08 1.76
C PHE A 506 -14.85 10.06 2.06
N ALA A 507 -14.28 8.87 2.14
CA ALA A 507 -12.86 8.70 2.35
C ALA A 507 -12.06 8.96 1.07
N ILE A 508 -10.81 9.35 1.26
CA ILE A 508 -9.81 9.46 0.20
C ILE A 508 -9.39 8.08 -0.31
N LEU A 509 -8.63 8.05 -1.40
CA LEU A 509 -8.10 6.82 -1.97
C LEU A 509 -7.09 6.17 -1.02
N CYS A 510 -7.27 4.87 -0.76
CA CYS A 510 -6.21 4.01 -0.25
C CYS A 510 -5.12 3.80 -1.33
N GLU A 511 -4.15 2.94 -1.05
CA GLU A 511 -3.09 2.62 -2.02
C GLU A 511 -3.69 2.20 -3.37
N LEU A 512 -3.23 2.82 -4.45
CA LEU A 512 -3.68 2.44 -5.79
C LEU A 512 -3.21 1.02 -6.14
N LEU A 513 -4.03 0.30 -6.90
CA LEU A 513 -3.79 -1.09 -7.27
C LEU A 513 -2.38 -1.35 -7.84
N PRO A 514 -1.82 -0.55 -8.78
CA PRO A 514 -0.46 -0.78 -9.28
C PRO A 514 0.63 -0.66 -8.22
N ALA A 515 0.46 0.19 -7.19
CA ALA A 515 1.37 0.28 -6.06
C ALA A 515 1.24 -0.92 -5.11
N ALA A 516 0.11 -1.61 -5.12
CA ALA A 516 -0.17 -2.74 -4.26
C ALA A 516 0.19 -4.11 -4.87
N ILE A 517 0.61 -4.15 -6.14
CA ILE A 517 0.96 -5.41 -6.83
C ILE A 517 2.02 -6.22 -6.09
N PRO A 518 3.10 -5.65 -5.51
CA PRO A 518 4.07 -6.43 -4.72
C PRO A 518 3.43 -7.15 -3.53
N SER A 519 2.54 -6.48 -2.80
CA SER A 519 1.80 -7.08 -1.70
C SER A 519 0.86 -8.19 -2.20
N LEU A 520 0.14 -7.95 -3.29
CA LEU A 520 -0.75 -8.93 -3.91
C LEU A 520 0.01 -10.19 -4.39
N ILE A 521 1.12 -10.01 -5.09
CA ILE A 521 1.96 -11.12 -5.57
C ILE A 521 2.42 -11.98 -4.39
N THR A 522 2.95 -11.35 -3.33
CA THR A 522 3.51 -12.03 -2.18
C THR A 522 2.43 -12.79 -1.39
N THR A 523 1.30 -12.12 -1.10
CA THR A 523 0.22 -12.71 -0.31
C THR A 523 -0.52 -13.80 -1.09
N LEU A 524 -0.84 -13.59 -2.36
CA LEU A 524 -1.53 -14.59 -3.18
C LEU A 524 -0.66 -15.83 -3.42
N SER A 525 0.63 -15.66 -3.70
CA SER A 525 1.57 -16.77 -3.83
C SER A 525 1.64 -17.60 -2.54
N THR A 526 1.68 -16.92 -1.37
CA THR A 526 1.68 -17.56 -0.06
C THR A 526 0.40 -18.37 0.17
N VAL A 527 -0.76 -17.78 -0.09
CA VAL A 527 -2.06 -18.43 0.09
C VAL A 527 -2.24 -19.59 -0.89
N SER A 528 -1.77 -19.44 -2.13
CA SER A 528 -1.86 -20.50 -3.15
C SER A 528 -1.01 -21.73 -2.84
N LYS A 529 0.10 -21.55 -2.13
CA LYS A 529 0.98 -22.64 -1.69
C LYS A 529 0.58 -23.21 -0.33
N GLY A 530 -0.09 -22.43 0.50
CA GLY A 530 -0.38 -22.75 1.88
C GLY A 530 0.76 -22.44 2.85
N TYR A 531 1.84 -21.81 2.37
CA TYR A 531 2.97 -21.32 3.16
C TYR A 531 3.73 -20.24 2.38
N PHE A 532 4.48 -19.40 3.07
CA PHE A 532 5.34 -18.40 2.44
C PHE A 532 6.67 -19.03 2.00
N SER A 533 7.04 -18.84 0.76
CA SER A 533 8.35 -19.25 0.24
C SER A 533 8.85 -18.25 -0.80
N ILE A 534 10.14 -17.98 -0.74
CA ILE A 534 10.87 -17.16 -1.71
C ILE A 534 11.84 -18.01 -2.53
N ASN A 535 11.80 -19.32 -2.37
CA ASN A 535 12.72 -20.20 -3.07
C ASN A 535 12.59 -20.00 -4.59
N PRO A 536 13.69 -19.72 -5.31
CA PRO A 536 13.70 -19.61 -6.77
C PRO A 536 13.13 -20.82 -7.51
N LYS A 537 13.09 -21.99 -6.86
CA LYS A 537 12.47 -23.21 -7.37
C LYS A 537 10.95 -23.13 -7.43
N ASP A 538 10.34 -22.30 -6.60
CA ASP A 538 8.91 -22.00 -6.66
C ASP A 538 8.62 -21.06 -7.84
N ASN A 539 8.78 -21.60 -9.00
CA ASN A 539 8.82 -20.98 -10.32
C ASN A 539 7.71 -19.97 -10.65
N ASP A 540 6.60 -19.95 -9.90
CA ASP A 540 5.44 -19.13 -10.26
C ASP A 540 5.66 -17.64 -9.94
N LEU A 541 6.29 -17.34 -8.80
CA LEU A 541 6.66 -15.96 -8.46
C LEU A 541 7.65 -15.38 -9.47
N LEU A 542 8.71 -16.14 -9.81
CA LEU A 542 9.75 -15.69 -10.75
C LEU A 542 9.27 -15.60 -12.20
N LYS A 543 8.22 -16.36 -12.58
CA LYS A 543 7.56 -16.21 -13.89
C LYS A 543 6.81 -14.90 -14.02
N VAL A 544 6.27 -14.40 -12.90
CA VAL A 544 5.46 -13.17 -12.84
C VAL A 544 6.35 -11.94 -12.69
N VAL A 545 7.43 -12.03 -11.90
CA VAL A 545 8.33 -10.92 -11.63
C VAL A 545 9.70 -11.15 -12.26
N GLN A 546 10.10 -10.25 -13.15
CA GLN A 546 11.43 -10.25 -13.74
C GLN A 546 12.31 -9.32 -12.89
N CYS A 547 13.09 -9.89 -11.98
CA CYS A 547 13.97 -9.13 -11.09
C CYS A 547 15.40 -9.05 -11.62
N TYR A 548 16.03 -7.90 -11.48
CA TYR A 548 17.42 -7.69 -11.80
C TYR A 548 18.29 -8.08 -10.60
N PHE A 549 19.07 -9.14 -10.71
CA PHE A 549 19.96 -9.57 -9.66
C PHE A 549 21.34 -8.92 -9.83
N HIS A 550 21.75 -8.13 -8.85
CA HIS A 550 23.13 -7.61 -8.84
C HIS A 550 24.11 -8.76 -8.60
N PRO A 551 25.25 -8.85 -9.33
CA PRO A 551 26.22 -9.94 -9.18
C PRO A 551 26.72 -10.17 -7.75
N ASP A 552 26.85 -9.09 -6.95
CA ASP A 552 27.31 -9.18 -5.55
C ASP A 552 26.25 -9.72 -4.59
N SER A 553 25.00 -9.77 -5.00
CA SER A 553 23.90 -10.29 -4.19
C SER A 553 23.87 -11.82 -4.14
N ARG A 554 24.65 -12.51 -4.99
CA ARG A 554 24.78 -13.97 -5.00
C ARG A 554 25.40 -14.54 -3.70
N ARG A 555 26.18 -13.75 -2.96
CA ARG A 555 26.80 -14.17 -1.70
C ARG A 555 25.85 -14.24 -0.50
N SER A 556 24.70 -13.61 -0.56
CA SER A 556 23.70 -13.60 0.54
C SER A 556 22.57 -14.61 0.34
N GLY A 557 22.58 -15.40 -0.73
CA GLY A 557 21.59 -16.46 -1.00
C GLY A 557 20.21 -15.99 -1.44
N HIS A 558 19.76 -14.76 -1.04
CA HIS A 558 18.45 -14.20 -1.42
C HIS A 558 18.48 -12.66 -1.36
N PRO A 559 18.95 -12.00 -2.44
CA PRO A 559 19.28 -10.57 -2.42
C PRO A 559 18.09 -9.61 -2.53
N TRP A 560 16.89 -10.10 -2.67
CA TRP A 560 15.74 -9.30 -3.06
C TRP A 560 14.63 -9.24 -2.03
N ILE A 561 14.85 -9.81 -0.83
CA ILE A 561 13.89 -9.75 0.27
C ILE A 561 14.59 -9.34 1.57
N GLU A 562 14.73 -8.07 1.81
CA GLU A 562 14.85 -7.54 3.16
C GLU A 562 13.45 -7.05 3.59
N LEU A 563 12.74 -7.89 4.32
CA LEU A 563 11.53 -7.49 5.05
C LEU A 563 11.89 -6.74 6.32
N HIS A 564 13.18 -6.75 6.69
CA HIS A 564 13.74 -6.04 7.82
C HIS A 564 14.16 -4.62 7.44
N GLY A 565 13.58 -3.67 8.06
CA GLY A 565 14.01 -2.30 8.08
C GLY A 565 12.89 -1.40 8.57
N ASN A 566 13.23 -0.37 9.32
CA ASN A 566 12.32 0.71 9.73
C ASN A 566 11.79 1.55 8.55
N SER A 567 11.99 1.11 7.32
CA SER A 567 11.36 1.72 6.18
C SER A 567 9.95 1.13 6.05
N HIS A 568 8.96 1.98 6.09
CA HIS A 568 7.57 1.63 5.76
C HIS A 568 7.44 0.97 4.38
N HIS A 569 8.53 0.95 3.61
CA HIS A 569 8.62 0.48 2.24
C HIS A 569 9.71 -0.58 2.16
N SER A 570 9.31 -1.82 1.95
CA SER A 570 10.28 -2.83 1.57
C SER A 570 10.81 -2.46 0.18
N GLN A 571 12.11 -2.49 -0.02
CA GLN A 571 12.71 -2.40 -1.36
C GLN A 571 12.43 -3.66 -2.19
N LEU A 572 11.57 -4.53 -1.67
CA LEU A 572 11.11 -5.72 -2.32
C LEU A 572 10.53 -5.36 -3.68
N PHE A 573 11.01 -6.03 -4.72
CA PHE A 573 10.60 -5.79 -6.10
C PHE A 573 10.93 -4.40 -6.69
N SER A 574 11.69 -3.54 -6.01
CA SER A 574 12.08 -2.23 -6.54
C SER A 574 12.92 -2.32 -7.84
N SER A 575 13.67 -3.42 -8.00
CA SER A 575 14.48 -3.70 -9.19
C SER A 575 13.82 -4.71 -10.15
N CYS A 576 12.52 -5.00 -9.97
CA CYS A 576 11.81 -6.00 -10.75
C CYS A 576 10.87 -5.34 -11.78
N SER A 577 10.59 -6.06 -12.87
CA SER A 577 9.64 -5.65 -13.90
C SER A 577 8.41 -6.56 -13.84
N TYR A 578 7.26 -5.99 -13.58
CA TYR A 578 5.94 -6.64 -13.52
C TYR A 578 4.85 -5.61 -13.82
N LEU A 579 3.62 -6.05 -13.95
CA LEU A 579 2.50 -5.15 -14.18
C LEU A 579 2.39 -4.09 -13.07
N GLY A 580 2.51 -2.80 -13.40
CA GLY A 580 2.46 -1.71 -12.44
C GLY A 580 3.78 -1.35 -11.75
N SER A 581 4.88 -2.06 -12.04
CA SER A 581 6.19 -1.86 -11.37
C SER A 581 6.72 -0.43 -11.44
N GLN A 582 6.51 0.27 -12.57
CA GLN A 582 6.94 1.66 -12.73
C GLN A 582 6.22 2.60 -11.76
N PHE A 583 4.91 2.40 -11.57
CA PHE A 583 4.15 3.21 -10.62
C PHE A 583 4.50 2.86 -9.16
N TYR A 584 4.78 1.61 -8.86
CA TYR A 584 5.27 1.23 -7.53
C TYR A 584 6.59 1.94 -7.19
N GLN A 585 7.57 1.89 -8.10
CA GLN A 585 8.85 2.59 -7.94
C GLN A 585 8.68 4.11 -7.83
N PHE A 586 7.76 4.67 -8.62
CA PHE A 586 7.38 6.09 -8.52
C PHE A 586 6.80 6.41 -7.14
N SER A 587 5.90 5.58 -6.62
CA SER A 587 5.26 5.79 -5.32
C SER A 587 6.27 5.80 -4.16
N LEU A 588 7.29 4.94 -4.22
CA LEU A 588 8.40 4.96 -3.26
C LEU A 588 9.19 6.27 -3.32
N ARG A 589 9.57 6.71 -4.53
CA ARG A 589 10.30 7.99 -4.73
C ARG A 589 9.47 9.20 -4.30
N LEU A 590 8.18 9.19 -4.62
CA LEU A 590 7.26 10.27 -4.21
C LEU A 590 7.17 10.35 -2.68
N TYR A 591 7.02 9.21 -2.00
CA TYR A 591 6.96 9.16 -0.54
C TYR A 591 8.22 9.76 0.10
N ASP A 592 9.41 9.34 -0.36
CA ASP A 592 10.69 9.85 0.15
C ASP A 592 10.82 11.36 -0.10
N LYS A 593 10.41 11.83 -1.28
CA LYS A 593 10.45 13.26 -1.63
C LYS A 593 9.48 14.09 -0.79
N LEU A 594 8.27 13.61 -0.56
CA LEU A 594 7.31 14.30 0.30
C LEU A 594 7.79 14.36 1.74
N ALA A 595 8.40 13.29 2.26
CA ALA A 595 9.00 13.26 3.60
C ALA A 595 10.17 14.27 3.72
N GLU A 596 11.03 14.36 2.71
CA GLU A 596 12.10 15.35 2.64
C GLU A 596 11.56 16.78 2.70
N ILE A 597 10.54 17.08 1.89
CA ILE A 597 9.93 18.41 1.82
C ILE A 597 9.21 18.77 3.12
N GLN A 598 8.48 17.82 3.72
CA GLN A 598 7.84 18.05 5.01
C GLN A 598 8.85 18.38 6.10
N LEU A 599 9.97 17.66 6.12
CA LEU A 599 11.06 17.92 7.07
C LEU A 599 11.69 19.31 6.84
N TYR A 600 11.86 19.70 5.58
CA TYR A 600 12.31 21.04 5.21
C TYR A 600 11.34 22.11 5.69
N LEU A 601 10.05 22.00 5.38
CA LEU A 601 9.02 22.97 5.81
C LEU A 601 8.95 23.08 7.33
N HIS A 602 8.96 21.95 8.03
CA HIS A 602 8.99 21.95 9.50
C HIS A 602 10.23 22.63 10.05
N HIS A 603 11.40 22.42 9.42
CA HIS A 603 12.62 23.12 9.82
C HIS A 603 12.50 24.64 9.62
N VAL A 604 11.97 25.09 8.48
CA VAL A 604 11.84 26.52 8.16
C VAL A 604 10.82 27.22 9.04
N GLN A 605 9.65 26.64 9.23
CA GLN A 605 8.52 27.27 9.90
C GLN A 605 8.60 27.15 11.43
N ASP A 606 8.91 25.96 11.93
CA ASP A 606 8.77 25.66 13.36
C ASP A 606 10.11 25.72 14.10
N ARG A 607 11.14 25.03 13.58
CA ARG A 607 12.40 24.87 14.31
C ARG A 607 13.34 26.06 14.21
N SER A 608 13.41 26.73 13.06
CA SER A 608 14.36 27.84 12.88
C SER A 608 13.89 29.15 13.49
N ALA A 609 12.61 29.26 13.84
CA ALA A 609 12.00 30.43 14.49
C ALA A 609 12.18 31.77 13.75
N TRP A 610 12.48 31.73 12.45
CA TRP A 610 12.63 32.94 11.61
C TRP A 610 11.43 33.19 10.70
N MET A 611 10.59 32.18 10.48
CA MET A 611 9.36 32.23 9.68
C MET A 611 8.19 31.59 10.45
N SER A 612 8.27 31.56 11.78
CA SER A 612 7.19 31.06 12.63
C SER A 612 5.92 31.93 12.50
N ALA A 613 4.78 31.39 12.95
CA ALA A 613 3.53 32.16 13.01
C ALA A 613 3.68 33.49 13.75
N TYR A 614 4.55 33.53 14.79
CA TYR A 614 4.87 34.76 15.53
C TYR A 614 5.60 35.77 14.64
N ASN A 615 6.64 35.35 13.90
CA ASN A 615 7.40 36.22 13.00
C ASN A 615 6.51 36.79 11.90
N LEU A 616 5.68 35.94 11.29
CA LEU A 616 4.75 36.32 10.23
C LEU A 616 3.71 37.34 10.73
N ARG A 617 3.11 37.08 11.88
CA ARG A 617 2.13 37.96 12.48
C ARG A 617 2.67 39.39 12.74
N HIS A 618 3.91 39.48 13.21
CA HIS A 618 4.52 40.75 13.54
C HIS A 618 5.34 41.35 12.39
N ASN A 619 5.43 40.66 11.26
CA ASN A 619 6.32 41.02 10.15
C ASN A 619 7.75 41.33 10.66
N PHE A 620 8.27 40.48 11.57
CA PHE A 620 9.48 40.72 12.34
C PHE A 620 10.47 39.57 12.19
N SER A 621 11.33 39.68 11.18
CA SER A 621 12.37 38.70 10.87
C SER A 621 13.56 39.35 10.18
N SER A 622 14.69 38.62 10.10
CA SER A 622 15.86 39.03 9.32
C SER A 622 15.70 38.63 7.86
N ILE A 623 15.72 39.58 6.94
CA ILE A 623 15.55 39.33 5.49
C ILE A 623 16.62 38.33 5.01
N LEU A 624 17.88 38.50 5.37
CA LEU A 624 18.97 37.62 4.97
C LEU A 624 18.72 36.15 5.37
N VAL A 625 18.18 35.93 6.58
CA VAL A 625 17.91 34.58 7.05
C VAL A 625 16.67 34.00 6.35
N VAL A 626 15.65 34.82 6.12
CA VAL A 626 14.42 34.40 5.39
C VAL A 626 14.79 33.97 3.96
N GLU A 627 15.60 34.77 3.25
CA GLU A 627 16.07 34.43 1.89
C GLU A 627 16.84 33.10 1.88
N ALA A 628 17.79 32.91 2.80
CA ALA A 628 18.55 31.68 2.91
C ALA A 628 17.67 30.45 3.25
N LYS A 629 16.62 30.66 4.06
CA LYS A 629 15.69 29.56 4.45
C LYS A 629 14.68 29.21 3.34
N THR A 630 14.38 30.12 2.43
CA THR A 630 13.43 29.88 1.32
C THR A 630 14.10 29.53 0.01
N GLU A 631 15.43 29.52 -0.07
CA GLU A 631 16.22 29.32 -1.28
C GLU A 631 15.87 28.02 -2.03
N GLN A 632 15.61 26.92 -1.29
CA GLN A 632 15.29 25.61 -1.89
C GLN A 632 13.82 25.46 -2.29
N THR A 633 12.92 26.33 -1.82
CA THR A 633 11.49 26.19 -2.06
C THR A 633 11.09 26.16 -3.55
N PRO A 634 11.65 27.00 -4.44
CA PRO A 634 11.34 26.94 -5.87
C PRO A 634 11.75 25.63 -6.53
N LEU A 635 12.88 25.04 -6.09
CA LEU A 635 13.33 23.74 -6.60
C LEU A 635 12.36 22.63 -6.23
N PHE A 636 11.95 22.55 -4.97
CA PHE A 636 10.95 21.57 -4.52
C PHE A 636 9.62 21.72 -5.23
N LEU A 637 9.17 22.94 -5.51
CA LEU A 637 7.97 23.17 -6.32
C LEU A 637 8.11 22.60 -7.74
N GLN A 638 9.24 22.85 -8.39
CA GLN A 638 9.50 22.33 -9.73
C GLN A 638 9.57 20.80 -9.74
N GLU A 639 10.20 20.20 -8.74
CA GLU A 639 10.27 18.75 -8.58
C GLU A 639 8.88 18.13 -8.40
N LEU A 640 8.02 18.70 -7.54
CA LEU A 640 6.64 18.19 -7.33
C LEU A 640 5.77 18.33 -8.59
N ILE A 641 5.91 19.43 -9.34
CA ILE A 641 5.22 19.61 -10.63
C ILE A 641 5.69 18.54 -11.63
N THR A 642 6.97 18.20 -11.62
CA THR A 642 7.51 17.14 -12.48
C THR A 642 6.98 15.77 -12.07
N LEU A 643 6.97 15.48 -10.76
CA LEU A 643 6.40 14.23 -10.23
C LEU A 643 4.90 14.11 -10.50
N SER A 644 4.12 15.20 -10.46
CA SER A 644 2.70 15.14 -10.79
C SER A 644 2.45 14.75 -12.25
N LYS A 645 3.26 15.26 -13.19
CA LYS A 645 3.20 14.87 -14.61
C LYS A 645 3.65 13.44 -14.84
N GLU A 646 4.65 12.97 -14.10
CA GLU A 646 5.08 11.58 -14.15
C GLU A 646 3.99 10.65 -13.62
N ALA A 647 3.30 11.02 -12.52
CA ALA A 647 2.15 10.27 -12.01
C ALA A 647 1.04 10.14 -13.07
N GLU A 648 0.69 11.25 -13.73
CA GLU A 648 -0.30 11.26 -14.82
C GLU A 648 0.09 10.29 -15.95
N GLN A 649 1.33 10.33 -16.41
CA GLN A 649 1.82 9.47 -17.49
C GLN A 649 1.78 7.99 -17.10
N LEU A 650 2.21 7.65 -15.89
CA LEU A 650 2.25 6.27 -15.41
C LEU A 650 0.86 5.68 -15.17
N LEU A 651 -0.07 6.52 -14.71
CA LEU A 651 -1.45 6.09 -14.41
C LEU A 651 -2.37 6.15 -15.64
N TYR A 652 -2.02 6.85 -16.70
CA TYR A 652 -2.87 7.08 -17.87
C TYR A 652 -3.46 5.80 -18.50
N HIS A 653 -2.70 4.71 -18.51
CA HIS A 653 -3.16 3.42 -19.05
C HIS A 653 -3.90 2.56 -18.01
N ILE A 654 -3.94 2.98 -16.75
CA ILE A 654 -4.50 2.22 -15.62
C ILE A 654 -5.84 2.81 -15.18
N TYR A 655 -5.93 4.14 -15.06
CA TYR A 655 -7.08 4.85 -14.54
C TYR A 655 -7.60 5.93 -15.50
N ASP A 656 -8.80 6.42 -15.21
CA ASP A 656 -9.36 7.62 -15.84
C ASP A 656 -8.72 8.91 -15.30
N GLY A 657 -9.05 10.03 -15.95
CA GLY A 657 -8.52 11.34 -15.57
C GLY A 657 -8.98 11.83 -14.19
N TYR A 658 -10.16 11.41 -13.73
CA TYR A 658 -10.70 11.81 -12.42
C TYR A 658 -9.93 11.12 -11.28
N THR A 659 -9.70 9.82 -11.39
CA THR A 659 -8.90 9.06 -10.42
C THR A 659 -7.46 9.57 -10.36
N ILE A 660 -6.86 9.90 -11.52
CA ILE A 660 -5.50 10.48 -11.57
C ILE A 660 -5.47 11.84 -10.89
N ALA A 661 -6.44 12.70 -11.17
CA ALA A 661 -6.54 14.03 -10.57
C ALA A 661 -6.70 13.93 -9.04
N GLU A 662 -7.55 13.03 -8.55
CA GLU A 662 -7.75 12.80 -7.13
C GLU A 662 -6.46 12.34 -6.44
N PHE A 663 -5.71 11.41 -7.05
CA PHE A 663 -4.41 10.98 -6.51
C PHE A 663 -3.43 12.15 -6.39
N VAL A 664 -3.33 12.98 -7.42
CA VAL A 664 -2.43 14.15 -7.41
C VAL A 664 -2.89 15.19 -6.38
N GLU A 665 -4.20 15.48 -6.32
CA GLU A 665 -4.79 16.42 -5.37
C GLU A 665 -4.61 15.96 -3.93
N GLN A 666 -4.75 14.68 -3.67
CA GLN A 666 -4.63 14.09 -2.35
C GLN A 666 -3.18 14.03 -1.85
N HIS A 667 -2.24 13.57 -2.66
CA HIS A 667 -0.87 13.26 -2.22
C HIS A 667 0.16 14.34 -2.52
N ILE A 668 0.03 15.07 -3.65
CA ILE A 668 1.05 16.02 -4.11
C ILE A 668 0.63 17.47 -3.83
N TYR A 669 -0.58 17.83 -4.20
CA TYR A 669 -1.06 19.21 -4.16
C TYR A 669 -1.01 19.87 -2.77
N PRO A 670 -1.31 19.20 -1.64
CA PRO A 670 -1.21 19.82 -0.31
C PRO A 670 0.21 20.32 -0.01
N THR A 671 1.23 19.56 -0.42
CA THR A 671 2.63 19.95 -0.25
C THR A 671 3.02 21.11 -1.19
N VAL A 672 2.47 21.14 -2.41
CA VAL A 672 2.64 22.27 -3.33
C VAL A 672 2.07 23.55 -2.71
N VAL A 673 0.86 23.51 -2.14
CA VAL A 673 0.24 24.65 -1.46
C VAL A 673 1.08 25.12 -0.26
N ALA A 674 1.60 24.17 0.53
CA ALA A 674 2.47 24.50 1.66
C ALA A 674 3.76 25.21 1.23
N LEU A 675 4.39 24.78 0.13
CA LEU A 675 5.56 25.41 -0.44
C LEU A 675 5.26 26.79 -1.03
N GLN A 676 4.11 26.96 -1.70
CA GLN A 676 3.65 28.25 -2.21
C GLN A 676 3.42 29.24 -1.07
N ASN A 677 2.78 28.79 0.02
CA ASN A 677 2.60 29.59 1.23
C ASN A 677 3.93 29.98 1.86
N ASN A 678 4.91 29.06 1.87
CA ASN A 678 6.24 29.34 2.36
C ASN A 678 6.93 30.46 1.56
N LEU A 679 6.84 30.45 0.23
CA LEU A 679 7.35 31.52 -0.64
C LEU A 679 6.61 32.84 -0.40
N ALA A 680 5.29 32.83 -0.33
CA ALA A 680 4.48 34.03 -0.08
C ALA A 680 4.81 34.67 1.27
N ASN A 681 4.97 33.85 2.30
CA ASN A 681 5.39 34.26 3.63
C ASN A 681 6.81 34.85 3.63
N GLY A 682 7.73 34.18 2.95
CA GLY A 682 9.12 34.69 2.77
C GLY A 682 9.13 36.05 2.06
N ALA A 683 8.39 36.18 0.96
CA ALA A 683 8.26 37.43 0.23
C ALA A 683 7.64 38.56 1.07
N THR A 684 6.69 38.23 1.93
CA THR A 684 6.08 39.21 2.86
C THR A 684 7.10 39.73 3.88
N LEU A 685 7.82 38.81 4.54
CA LEU A 685 8.86 39.17 5.51
C LEU A 685 10.02 39.95 4.88
N SER A 686 10.39 39.61 3.62
CA SER A 686 11.49 40.27 2.91
C SER A 686 11.14 41.68 2.37
N ARG A 687 9.85 42.07 2.35
CA ARG A 687 9.42 43.41 1.99
C ARG A 687 9.60 44.44 3.11
N ALA A 688 9.77 44.02 4.33
CA ALA A 688 9.96 44.91 5.47
C ALA A 688 11.20 45.77 5.27
N ARG A 689 11.12 47.08 5.56
CA ARG A 689 12.25 48.01 5.55
C ARG A 689 12.51 48.60 6.93
N HIS A 690 11.53 48.53 7.81
CA HIS A 690 11.57 48.99 9.19
C HIS A 690 10.87 47.98 10.08
N TRP A 691 11.32 47.85 11.30
CA TRP A 691 10.77 46.95 12.29
C TRP A 691 10.32 47.72 13.54
N PRO A 692 9.22 47.28 14.19
CA PRO A 692 8.75 47.92 15.42
C PRO A 692 9.75 47.72 16.56
N ARG A 693 9.76 48.70 17.50
CA ARG A 693 10.48 48.54 18.75
C ARG A 693 9.73 47.53 19.64
N ARG A 694 10.49 46.69 20.39
CA ARG A 694 9.90 45.84 21.42
C ARG A 694 9.41 46.68 22.60
N PRO A 695 8.37 46.25 23.36
CA PRO A 695 7.60 45.02 23.17
C PRO A 695 6.69 45.05 21.97
N LEU A 696 6.46 43.85 21.36
CA LEU A 696 5.55 43.71 20.23
C LEU A 696 4.11 43.54 20.74
N PRO A 697 3.07 43.96 19.96
CA PRO A 697 1.68 43.87 20.38
C PRO A 697 1.27 42.41 20.69
N ILE A 698 0.53 42.21 21.78
CA ILE A 698 -0.02 40.92 22.16
C ILE A 698 -1.19 40.57 21.21
N ALA A 699 -1.36 39.31 20.87
CA ALA A 699 -2.47 38.83 20.08
C ALA A 699 -3.80 38.95 20.87
N GLN A 700 -4.78 39.66 20.37
CA GLN A 700 -6.10 39.75 21.00
C GLN A 700 -6.71 38.35 21.23
N ALA A 701 -6.51 37.42 20.30
CA ALA A 701 -6.97 36.03 20.42
C ALA A 701 -6.48 35.31 21.69
N LEU A 702 -5.34 35.73 22.27
CA LEU A 702 -4.85 35.12 23.52
C LEU A 702 -5.73 35.50 24.71
N TYR A 703 -6.32 36.68 24.69
CA TYR A 703 -7.28 37.14 25.69
C TYR A 703 -8.67 36.54 25.40
N ASP A 704 -9.11 36.54 24.15
CA ASP A 704 -10.41 36.00 23.72
C ASP A 704 -10.57 34.52 24.03
N LEU A 705 -9.47 33.75 23.93
CA LEU A 705 -9.39 32.33 24.28
C LEU A 705 -9.04 32.08 25.75
N HIS A 706 -8.99 33.12 26.58
CA HIS A 706 -8.60 33.04 28.00
C HIS A 706 -7.23 32.36 28.24
N MET A 707 -6.33 32.43 27.27
CA MET A 707 -4.94 31.93 27.41
C MET A 707 -4.07 32.88 28.24
N LEU A 708 -4.42 34.16 28.28
CA LEU A 708 -3.83 35.18 29.16
C LEU A 708 -4.94 35.89 29.92
N ALA A 709 -4.64 36.26 31.17
CA ALA A 709 -5.54 37.16 31.92
C ALA A 709 -5.54 38.55 31.28
N ASP A 710 -6.71 39.15 31.13
CA ASP A 710 -6.83 40.53 30.67
C ASP A 710 -6.41 41.48 31.76
N THR A 711 -5.13 41.89 31.71
CA THR A 711 -4.52 42.82 32.69
C THR A 711 -4.76 44.29 32.29
N SER A 712 -5.52 44.56 31.22
CA SER A 712 -5.80 45.96 30.79
C SER A 712 -6.46 46.80 31.87
N ASN A 713 -7.14 46.20 32.85
CA ASN A 713 -7.73 46.89 34.01
C ASN A 713 -6.81 46.95 35.24
N ALA A 714 -5.67 46.25 35.24
CA ALA A 714 -4.78 46.22 36.40
C ALA A 714 -3.68 47.31 36.42
N ILE A 715 -3.43 47.94 35.24
CA ILE A 715 -2.35 48.95 35.11
C ILE A 715 -2.75 50.35 35.55
N VAL A 716 -4.02 50.60 35.90
CA VAL A 716 -4.52 51.95 36.32
C VAL A 716 -4.31 52.17 37.84
N HIS A 717 -3.92 51.16 38.63
CA HIS A 717 -3.82 51.34 40.09
C HIS A 717 -2.39 51.50 40.69
N ASP A 718 -1.32 51.38 39.84
CA ASP A 718 0.05 51.49 40.36
C ASP A 718 0.78 52.82 40.03
N THR A 719 0.05 53.87 39.64
CA THR A 719 0.66 55.19 39.42
C THR A 719 0.21 56.26 40.43
N ILE A 720 -0.23 55.83 41.63
CA ILE A 720 -0.41 56.78 42.76
C ILE A 720 0.14 56.11 44.03
N HIS A 721 1.48 56.18 44.17
CA HIS A 721 2.14 56.33 45.47
C HIS A 721 3.55 56.86 45.25
#